data_84dd861e5aedb50b84ab43c2865d58e9
#
_entry.id   84dd861e5aedb50b84ab43c2865d58e9
#
_cell.length_a   1.000
_cell.length_b   1.000
_cell.length_c   1.000
_cell.angle_alpha   90.00
_cell.angle_beta   90.00
_cell.angle_gamma   90.00
#
_symmetry.space_group_name_H-M   'P 1'
#
loop_
_entity.id
_entity.type
_entity.pdbx_description
1 polymer ?
#
loop_
_entity_poly.entity_id
_entity_poly.type
_entity_poly.pdbx_seq_one_letter_code
_entity_poly.pdbx_strand_id
1 'polypeptide(L)'
;MMISFYLFLFSFHNLFSLAASSKIRITQGVTIRDKEHETLVSEELNFAMGFFSSDNSSSRYVGIWYDNIPGPEVIWVANRDKPINGTGGAITISNDGNLVVLDGAMNHVWSTNVSIDDNNKNSSATLRDDGNLVLTCERKEVWQSFENPTDTYMPGMKVSVGGLSTSHVFTSWKSATDPSKGNYTMGVDPEGLPQIVVWEGEKRRWRSGYWDGRMFQGLSIAASYLYGFTLNGDGKGGRYFIYNPLNGTDKVRFQIGWDGYEREFRWNEDEKSWNEIQKGPFHECDVYNKCGSFAACDVLTLSPEDLVPVCTCIRGFEPKHKDQWDKGNWSGGCTRMTPLKAQRINVTSGTGVSVGEDGFLDRKSMKLPDFALVVGTNDCDRECFSNDSCTAYANVNGLGCMVWHGDLVDIQHLESGGNTLYIRLAHSDLDDGGKTNRIVIISTVVAGLICLGIFVWLVWRFKAKLKVLPTVSSVSCCKSSNVLPVFDENKSREMSAEFSGSADLTLEGNQLSGPEFPVFNFSCISIATNNFSEENKLGQGGFGPVYKGKLPGGEQIAVKRLSRRSGQGLEEFKNEMMLIAKLQHRNLVRLMGCSIQGEEKLLVYEYMPNKSLDCFLFDPVKQTQLPWTRRFEIIESIARALLYLHRDSRLRIIHRDLKASNILLDENMNPKISDFGLARIFGGNQNEANTNRVVGTYGYMAPEYAMEGLFSVKSDVYSFGVLLLEILSGRRNTSFRHSDDSSLIGYAWHLWNEHRAMELLDPCIRDSSPRNKALRCIHIGMLCVQDSAAHRPNMSAVVLMLESEATTLPMPTQPLITSMRRTEDRQFYMDGLDVSNDLTVTMVVGR
;
A
#
# COMPACT_ATOMS: atom_id res chain seq x y z
N MET A 1 42.42 4.31 51.67
CA MET A 1 41.24 5.18 51.49
C MET A 1 41.53 6.52 50.82
N MET A 2 42.63 7.17 51.02
CA MET A 2 42.98 8.46 50.36
C MET A 2 43.44 8.27 48.90
N ILE A 3 44.08 7.18 48.52
CA ILE A 3 44.57 6.94 47.15
C ILE A 3 43.40 6.62 46.19
N SER A 4 42.31 6.00 46.68
CA SER A 4 41.10 5.73 45.89
C SER A 4 40.29 6.99 45.59
N PHE A 5 40.38 8.01 46.47
CA PHE A 5 39.69 9.29 46.28
C PHE A 5 40.39 10.19 45.25
N TYR A 6 41.72 10.10 45.17
CA TYR A 6 42.49 10.82 44.14
C TYR A 6 42.36 10.23 42.75
N LEU A 7 42.23 8.91 42.62
CA LEU A 7 41.95 8.24 41.35
C LEU A 7 40.54 8.55 40.87
N PHE A 8 39.56 8.68 41.77
CA PHE A 8 38.20 9.08 41.42
C PHE A 8 38.11 10.54 41.01
N LEU A 9 38.83 11.45 41.66
CA LEU A 9 38.90 12.88 41.26
C LEU A 9 39.68 13.08 39.95
N PHE A 10 40.70 12.27 39.66
CA PHE A 10 41.45 12.32 38.41
C PHE A 10 40.64 11.72 37.25
N SER A 11 39.80 10.72 37.52
CA SER A 11 38.85 10.16 36.54
C SER A 11 37.72 11.15 36.24
N PHE A 12 37.23 11.89 37.23
CA PHE A 12 36.23 12.95 37.05
C PHE A 12 36.78 14.18 36.32
N HIS A 13 38.06 14.53 36.51
CA HIS A 13 38.68 15.65 35.82
C HIS A 13 38.96 15.34 34.33
N ASN A 14 39.20 14.08 33.98
CA ASN A 14 39.35 13.65 32.57
C ASN A 14 38.02 13.43 31.85
N LEU A 15 36.90 13.29 32.56
CA LEU A 15 35.56 13.22 31.95
C LEU A 15 34.99 14.63 31.65
N PHE A 16 35.52 15.70 32.26
CA PHE A 16 35.07 17.08 31.98
C PHE A 16 35.90 17.80 30.91
N SER A 17 36.90 17.18 30.32
CA SER A 17 37.83 17.83 29.38
C SER A 17 37.53 17.58 27.88
N LEU A 18 36.32 17.06 27.50
CA LEU A 18 35.90 16.96 26.10
C LEU A 18 34.45 17.46 25.93
N ALA A 19 34.05 18.49 26.64
CA ALA A 19 32.84 19.21 26.25
C ALA A 19 33.24 20.09 25.06
N ALA A 20 32.90 19.63 23.84
CA ALA A 20 32.92 20.47 22.65
C ALA A 20 32.16 21.78 22.96
N SER A 21 32.80 22.94 22.72
CA SER A 21 32.14 24.23 22.91
C SER A 21 31.06 24.41 21.85
N SER A 22 29.82 24.12 22.20
CA SER A 22 28.68 24.32 21.28
C SER A 22 28.20 25.78 21.34
N LYS A 23 27.87 26.32 20.14
CA LYS A 23 27.35 27.69 20.00
C LYS A 23 25.95 27.58 19.38
N ILE A 24 25.02 28.42 19.85
CA ILE A 24 23.64 28.47 19.33
C ILE A 24 23.53 29.44 18.14
N ARG A 25 24.46 30.36 17.99
CA ARG A 25 24.47 31.42 16.99
C ARG A 25 25.88 31.82 16.58
N ILE A 26 26.09 32.10 15.32
CA ILE A 26 27.27 32.74 14.76
C ILE A 26 26.91 34.19 14.42
N THR A 27 27.66 35.14 14.97
CA THR A 27 27.57 36.58 14.65
C THR A 27 28.92 37.05 14.13
N GLN A 28 29.00 38.28 13.63
CA GLN A 28 30.31 38.86 13.29
C GLN A 28 31.27 38.81 14.50
N GLY A 29 32.49 38.33 14.28
CA GLY A 29 33.50 38.10 15.31
C GLY A 29 33.40 36.75 16.04
N VAL A 30 32.33 36.02 15.89
CA VAL A 30 32.20 34.64 16.42
C VAL A 30 32.66 33.67 15.33
N THR A 31 33.58 32.76 15.68
CA THR A 31 34.14 31.75 14.77
C THR A 31 33.99 30.38 15.38
N ILE A 32 33.64 29.40 14.52
CA ILE A 32 33.67 27.98 14.86
C ILE A 32 34.95 27.41 14.23
N ARG A 33 35.77 26.74 15.07
CA ARG A 33 37.08 26.21 14.65
C ARG A 33 37.13 24.70 14.68
N ASP A 34 37.66 24.11 13.62
CA ASP A 34 37.85 22.66 13.48
C ASP A 34 38.77 22.09 14.57
N LYS A 35 39.89 22.76 14.84
CA LYS A 35 40.89 22.34 15.88
C LYS A 35 40.28 22.18 17.27
N GLU A 36 39.24 22.95 17.59
CA GLU A 36 38.61 23.00 18.91
C GLU A 36 37.38 22.11 18.96
N HIS A 37 37.05 21.39 17.85
CA HIS A 37 35.83 20.59 17.71
C HIS A 37 34.55 21.38 18.04
N GLU A 38 34.55 22.66 17.74
CA GLU A 38 33.39 23.52 17.98
C GLU A 38 32.28 23.23 16.99
N THR A 39 31.04 23.33 17.46
CA THR A 39 29.82 23.15 16.66
C THR A 39 28.84 24.28 16.84
N LEU A 40 28.02 24.57 15.84
CA LEU A 40 26.77 25.31 15.95
C LEU A 40 25.66 24.30 16.18
N VAL A 41 24.86 24.45 17.24
CA VAL A 41 23.77 23.53 17.57
C VAL A 41 22.43 24.25 17.51
N SER A 42 21.37 23.50 17.21
CA SER A 42 19.99 23.99 17.29
C SER A 42 19.57 24.18 18.77
N GLU A 43 18.49 24.94 19.02
CA GLU A 43 18.06 25.29 20.39
C GLU A 43 17.71 24.04 21.24
N GLU A 44 17.03 23.06 20.63
CA GLU A 44 16.65 21.79 21.25
C GLU A 44 17.72 20.69 21.11
N LEU A 45 18.91 21.01 20.57
CA LEU A 45 20.03 20.07 20.35
C LEU A 45 19.67 18.90 19.42
N ASN A 46 18.73 19.12 18.49
CA ASN A 46 18.35 18.10 17.50
C ASN A 46 19.39 17.99 16.38
N PHE A 47 20.03 19.12 16.01
CA PHE A 47 20.98 19.20 14.92
C PHE A 47 22.24 19.95 15.33
N ALA A 48 23.37 19.54 14.73
CA ALA A 48 24.66 20.21 14.83
C ALA A 48 25.24 20.51 13.46
N MET A 49 26.00 21.61 13.34
CA MET A 49 26.82 21.96 12.19
C MET A 49 28.27 22.14 12.62
N GLY A 50 29.18 21.56 11.90
CA GLY A 50 30.61 21.64 12.20
C GLY A 50 31.45 20.99 11.13
N PHE A 51 32.71 20.72 11.45
CA PHE A 51 33.66 20.05 10.57
C PHE A 51 33.59 18.53 10.73
N PHE A 52 33.55 17.82 9.62
CA PHE A 52 33.60 16.36 9.58
C PHE A 52 34.56 15.86 8.49
N SER A 53 34.99 14.60 8.58
CA SER A 53 35.67 13.87 7.51
C SER A 53 34.85 12.64 7.19
N SER A 54 34.81 12.28 5.93
CA SER A 54 34.34 10.96 5.54
C SER A 54 35.52 10.01 5.52
N ASP A 55 35.44 8.94 6.29
CA ASP A 55 36.53 8.00 6.57
C ASP A 55 37.80 8.64 7.21
N ASN A 56 38.91 7.91 7.24
CA ASN A 56 40.20 8.38 7.75
C ASN A 56 40.91 9.38 6.79
N SER A 57 40.15 10.13 5.99
CA SER A 57 40.69 11.14 5.08
C SER A 57 41.13 12.38 5.83
N SER A 58 42.20 13.03 5.37
CA SER A 58 42.62 14.36 5.82
C SER A 58 41.74 15.49 5.28
N SER A 59 40.81 15.18 4.38
CA SER A 59 39.87 16.14 3.80
C SER A 59 38.79 16.48 4.80
N ARG A 60 38.59 17.78 5.04
CA ARG A 60 37.60 18.30 5.99
C ARG A 60 36.50 19.04 5.24
N TYR A 61 35.28 18.74 5.63
CA TYR A 61 34.06 19.35 5.11
C TYR A 61 33.26 19.98 6.25
N VAL A 62 32.46 20.96 5.93
CA VAL A 62 31.45 21.55 6.85
C VAL A 62 30.09 20.99 6.48
N GLY A 63 29.44 20.35 7.45
CA GLY A 63 28.13 19.70 7.25
C GLY A 63 27.18 19.92 8.42
N ILE A 64 25.92 19.56 8.19
CA ILE A 64 24.87 19.50 9.19
C ILE A 64 24.49 18.03 9.37
N TRP A 65 24.29 17.62 10.64
CA TRP A 65 23.88 16.26 11.01
C TRP A 65 22.96 16.29 12.23
N TYR A 66 22.31 15.15 12.51
CA TYR A 66 21.53 14.97 13.74
C TYR A 66 22.46 14.84 14.95
N ASP A 67 22.32 15.71 15.96
CA ASP A 67 23.23 15.76 17.13
C ASP A 67 22.88 14.68 18.17
N ASN A 68 21.64 14.31 18.30
CA ASN A 68 21.14 13.35 19.29
C ASN A 68 21.12 11.90 18.78
N ILE A 69 21.75 11.60 17.63
CA ILE A 69 21.82 10.28 17.03
C ILE A 69 23.29 9.81 16.95
N PRO A 70 23.60 8.55 17.31
CA PRO A 70 24.95 8.01 17.19
C PRO A 70 25.45 7.99 15.74
N GLY A 71 26.63 8.56 15.50
CA GLY A 71 27.26 8.68 14.18
C GLY A 71 26.78 9.93 13.42
N PRO A 72 27.69 10.64 12.72
CA PRO A 72 27.35 11.84 11.97
C PRO A 72 26.62 11.48 10.66
N GLU A 73 25.31 11.33 10.71
CA GLU A 73 24.48 11.23 9.51
C GLU A 73 24.29 12.61 8.90
N VAL A 74 25.16 12.93 7.94
CA VAL A 74 25.25 14.25 7.30
C VAL A 74 24.09 14.44 6.34
N ILE A 75 23.30 15.51 6.55
CA ILE A 75 22.14 15.86 5.73
C ILE A 75 22.41 17.01 4.74
N TRP A 76 23.50 17.76 4.94
CA TRP A 76 23.87 18.89 4.11
C TRP A 76 25.37 19.18 4.22
N VAL A 77 26.01 19.62 3.12
CA VAL A 77 27.45 19.92 3.05
C VAL A 77 27.69 21.24 2.33
N ALA A 78 28.40 22.19 2.97
CA ALA A 78 28.71 23.48 2.41
C ALA A 78 29.77 23.40 1.30
N ASN A 79 30.96 22.93 1.62
CA ASN A 79 32.14 22.95 0.77
C ASN A 79 32.37 21.59 0.07
N ARG A 80 31.32 20.93 -0.41
CA ARG A 80 31.36 19.57 -0.99
C ARG A 80 32.37 19.42 -2.13
N ASP A 81 32.53 20.47 -2.98
CA ASP A 81 33.42 20.43 -4.15
C ASP A 81 34.87 20.92 -3.84
N LYS A 82 35.12 21.47 -2.63
CA LYS A 82 36.40 22.03 -2.21
C LYS A 82 36.72 21.65 -0.75
N PRO A 83 37.25 20.45 -0.51
CA PRO A 83 37.65 20.04 0.84
C PRO A 83 38.76 20.90 1.38
N ILE A 84 38.85 21.06 2.69
CA ILE A 84 39.92 21.69 3.41
C ILE A 84 40.91 20.61 3.80
N ASN A 85 42.19 20.84 3.57
CA ASN A 85 43.25 19.93 3.98
C ASN A 85 43.69 20.22 5.43
N GLY A 86 43.55 19.22 6.31
CA GLY A 86 43.86 19.32 7.74
C GLY A 86 42.84 20.12 8.53
N THR A 87 43.08 20.27 9.84
CA THR A 87 42.12 20.80 10.85
C THR A 87 42.21 22.31 11.08
N GLY A 88 42.73 23.07 10.12
CA GLY A 88 42.86 24.54 10.21
C GLY A 88 41.60 25.32 9.83
N GLY A 89 40.52 24.65 9.48
CA GLY A 89 39.28 25.28 9.00
C GLY A 89 38.57 26.15 10.02
N ALA A 90 37.82 27.14 9.52
CA ALA A 90 37.01 28.04 10.33
C ALA A 90 35.71 28.41 9.63
N ILE A 91 34.64 28.59 10.41
CA ILE A 91 33.33 29.07 9.93
C ILE A 91 33.03 30.39 10.64
N THR A 92 32.76 31.46 9.91
CA THR A 92 32.49 32.77 10.50
C THR A 92 31.61 33.61 9.56
N ILE A 93 31.14 34.75 10.01
CA ILE A 93 30.51 35.78 9.16
C ILE A 93 31.59 36.79 8.76
N SER A 94 31.75 36.93 7.43
CA SER A 94 32.68 37.90 6.84
C SER A 94 32.19 39.36 6.94
N ASN A 95 33.05 40.31 6.57
CA ASN A 95 32.76 41.74 6.67
C ASN A 95 31.63 42.20 5.71
N ASP A 96 31.36 41.45 4.66
CA ASP A 96 30.24 41.67 3.75
C ASP A 96 28.91 41.08 4.23
N GLY A 97 28.89 40.46 5.44
CA GLY A 97 27.72 39.85 6.07
C GLY A 97 27.44 38.40 5.68
N ASN A 98 28.24 37.81 4.77
CA ASN A 98 28.06 36.42 4.34
C ASN A 98 28.61 35.40 5.34
N LEU A 99 27.96 34.26 5.49
CA LEU A 99 28.53 33.10 6.19
C LEU A 99 29.58 32.45 5.27
N VAL A 100 30.80 32.29 5.78
CA VAL A 100 31.95 31.80 5.01
C VAL A 100 32.63 30.62 5.71
N VAL A 101 33.14 29.71 4.92
CA VAL A 101 34.07 28.66 5.32
C VAL A 101 35.46 29.03 4.84
N LEU A 102 36.42 29.05 5.76
CA LEU A 102 37.83 29.43 5.53
C LEU A 102 38.71 28.21 5.72
N ASP A 103 39.83 28.16 4.96
CA ASP A 103 40.90 27.19 5.19
C ASP A 103 41.87 27.66 6.28
N GLY A 104 42.91 26.84 6.59
CA GLY A 104 43.95 27.17 7.55
C GLY A 104 44.79 28.38 7.21
N ALA A 105 44.76 28.89 5.97
CA ALA A 105 45.43 30.10 5.50
C ALA A 105 44.44 31.28 5.40
N MET A 106 43.23 31.14 5.90
CA MET A 106 42.15 32.14 5.85
C MET A 106 41.63 32.45 4.45
N ASN A 107 41.83 31.58 3.47
CA ASN A 107 41.21 31.72 2.17
C ASN A 107 39.76 31.27 2.19
N HIS A 108 38.92 31.94 1.41
CA HIS A 108 37.51 31.56 1.26
C HIS A 108 37.38 30.25 0.45
N VAL A 109 36.82 29.22 1.08
CA VAL A 109 36.55 27.93 0.45
C VAL A 109 35.13 27.88 -0.04
N TRP A 110 34.16 28.40 0.79
CA TRP A 110 32.75 28.50 0.49
C TRP A 110 32.14 29.76 1.09
N SER A 111 31.06 30.25 0.51
CA SER A 111 30.27 31.41 0.98
C SER A 111 28.80 31.27 0.63
N THR A 112 27.90 31.84 1.43
CA THR A 112 26.47 31.98 1.11
C THR A 112 26.25 32.86 -0.13
N ASN A 113 27.17 33.75 -0.46
CA ASN A 113 27.24 34.55 -1.67
C ASN A 113 25.96 35.36 -1.93
N VAL A 114 25.41 35.96 -0.89
CA VAL A 114 24.24 36.85 -0.99
C VAL A 114 24.65 38.30 -1.03
N SER A 115 23.95 39.10 -1.81
CA SER A 115 24.15 40.57 -1.84
C SER A 115 23.42 41.20 -0.65
N ILE A 116 24.19 41.78 0.28
CA ILE A 116 23.68 42.49 1.46
C ILE A 116 23.98 43.98 1.26
N ASP A 117 23.00 44.83 1.50
CA ASP A 117 23.17 46.30 1.36
C ASP A 117 24.31 46.82 2.26
N ASP A 118 25.15 47.69 1.71
CA ASP A 118 26.38 48.16 2.35
C ASP A 118 26.18 48.90 3.69
N ASN A 119 24.98 49.41 3.94
CA ASN A 119 24.65 50.16 5.15
C ASN A 119 24.24 49.31 6.34
N ASN A 120 24.01 47.99 6.16
CA ASN A 120 23.43 47.12 7.19
C ASN A 120 24.05 45.71 7.15
N LYS A 121 25.18 45.52 7.79
CA LYS A 121 25.94 44.27 7.75
C LYS A 121 25.80 43.43 9.05
N ASN A 122 24.77 43.69 9.86
CA ASN A 122 24.58 42.93 11.11
C ASN A 122 23.89 41.57 10.81
N SER A 123 24.69 40.63 10.33
CA SER A 123 24.24 39.29 10.00
C SER A 123 24.44 38.32 11.17
N SER A 124 23.56 37.31 11.25
CA SER A 124 23.73 36.19 12.15
C SER A 124 23.26 34.87 11.52
N ALA A 125 23.96 33.79 11.77
CA ALA A 125 23.59 32.45 11.32
C ALA A 125 23.10 31.62 12.53
N THR A 126 21.99 30.93 12.37
CA THR A 126 21.39 30.02 13.36
C THR A 126 20.99 28.72 12.68
N LEU A 127 21.15 27.61 13.39
CA LEU A 127 20.66 26.30 13.00
C LEU A 127 19.32 26.06 13.71
N ARG A 128 18.27 25.77 12.96
CA ARG A 128 16.93 25.50 13.49
C ARG A 128 16.78 24.04 13.88
N ASP A 129 15.74 23.74 14.67
CA ASP A 129 15.45 22.37 15.14
C ASP A 129 14.86 21.47 14.05
N ASP A 130 14.57 21.99 12.85
CA ASP A 130 14.24 21.26 11.64
C ASP A 130 15.48 20.89 10.77
N GLY A 131 16.69 21.33 11.19
CA GLY A 131 17.94 21.14 10.44
C GLY A 131 18.27 22.25 9.44
N ASN A 132 17.45 23.28 9.33
CA ASN A 132 17.65 24.41 8.42
C ASN A 132 18.66 25.42 8.99
N LEU A 133 19.78 25.62 8.29
CA LEU A 133 20.72 26.70 8.59
C LEU A 133 20.24 27.99 7.94
N VAL A 134 20.01 29.01 8.73
CA VAL A 134 19.46 30.28 8.26
C VAL A 134 20.41 31.44 8.54
N LEU A 135 20.72 32.22 7.50
CA LEU A 135 21.42 33.49 7.63
C LEU A 135 20.39 34.64 7.64
N THR A 136 20.40 35.40 8.71
CA THR A 136 19.55 36.58 8.86
C THR A 136 20.36 37.85 8.86
N CYS A 137 19.83 38.91 8.21
CA CYS A 137 20.34 40.26 8.29
C CYS A 137 19.22 41.17 8.76
N GLU A 138 19.39 41.89 9.87
CA GLU A 138 18.36 42.76 10.47
C GLU A 138 17.01 42.11 10.68
N ARG A 139 16.97 40.86 11.14
CA ARG A 139 15.77 40.01 11.31
C ARG A 139 15.10 39.54 10.01
N LYS A 140 15.66 39.85 8.84
CA LYS A 140 15.20 39.32 7.56
C LYS A 140 16.06 38.11 7.17
N GLU A 141 15.43 37.02 6.81
CA GLU A 141 16.10 35.85 6.25
C GLU A 141 16.62 36.20 4.86
N VAL A 142 17.92 36.02 4.63
CA VAL A 142 18.58 36.36 3.36
C VAL A 142 19.12 35.11 2.67
N TRP A 143 19.32 34.04 3.40
CA TRP A 143 19.75 32.75 2.84
C TRP A 143 19.38 31.61 3.80
N GLN A 144 19.11 30.44 3.23
CA GLN A 144 18.84 29.23 4.01
C GLN A 144 19.32 27.97 3.29
N SER A 145 19.78 26.97 4.07
CA SER A 145 20.28 25.69 3.52
C SER A 145 19.19 24.89 2.81
N PHE A 146 17.94 25.00 3.25
CA PHE A 146 16.81 24.30 2.63
C PHE A 146 16.50 24.78 1.22
N GLU A 147 16.89 25.99 0.84
CA GLU A 147 16.84 26.51 -0.55
C GLU A 147 18.07 26.13 -1.37
N ASN A 148 19.12 25.57 -0.72
CA ASN A 148 20.37 25.17 -1.35
C ASN A 148 20.72 23.72 -0.96
N PRO A 149 19.87 22.75 -1.33
CA PRO A 149 20.02 21.35 -0.89
C PRO A 149 21.26 20.69 -1.47
N THR A 150 21.73 19.62 -0.82
CA THR A 150 22.79 18.77 -1.34
C THR A 150 22.23 17.46 -1.92
N ASP A 151 22.21 16.37 -1.16
CA ASP A 151 21.75 15.06 -1.60
C ASP A 151 20.54 14.56 -0.79
N THR A 152 20.19 15.28 0.28
CA THR A 152 19.16 14.87 1.24
C THR A 152 17.98 15.86 1.25
N TYR A 153 16.77 15.31 1.12
CA TYR A 153 15.51 16.02 1.29
C TYR A 153 14.98 15.81 2.72
N MET A 154 14.77 16.91 3.42
CA MET A 154 14.32 16.93 4.81
C MET A 154 12.85 17.36 4.90
N PRO A 155 12.11 16.91 5.94
CA PRO A 155 10.78 17.45 6.23
C PRO A 155 10.78 18.98 6.29
N GLY A 156 9.75 19.59 5.72
CA GLY A 156 9.65 21.06 5.66
C GLY A 156 10.37 21.73 4.50
N MET A 157 11.25 21.04 3.76
CA MET A 157 11.83 21.59 2.53
C MET A 157 10.78 21.75 1.44
N LYS A 158 10.87 22.85 0.68
CA LYS A 158 9.97 23.14 -0.46
C LYS A 158 10.67 22.79 -1.76
N VAL A 159 10.10 21.89 -2.56
CA VAL A 159 10.62 21.50 -3.87
C VAL A 159 9.69 22.07 -4.95
N SER A 160 10.17 23.05 -5.71
CA SER A 160 9.38 23.74 -6.74
C SER A 160 8.96 22.80 -7.87
N VAL A 161 7.72 22.98 -8.36
CA VAL A 161 7.12 22.23 -9.47
C VAL A 161 6.92 23.19 -10.64
N GLY A 162 7.69 23.03 -11.68
CA GLY A 162 7.60 23.85 -12.88
C GLY A 162 7.93 25.34 -12.63
N GLY A 163 8.58 25.98 -13.56
CA GLY A 163 8.88 27.41 -13.51
C GLY A 163 10.36 27.73 -13.78
N LEU A 164 10.59 28.94 -14.29
CA LEU A 164 11.89 29.49 -14.67
C LEU A 164 12.84 29.77 -13.48
N SER A 165 12.45 29.51 -12.25
CA SER A 165 13.29 29.67 -11.07
C SER A 165 13.93 28.34 -10.72
N THR A 166 15.25 28.33 -10.66
CA THR A 166 16.16 27.26 -10.27
C THR A 166 15.48 26.14 -9.50
N SER A 167 15.18 25.05 -10.19
CA SER A 167 14.61 23.84 -9.59
C SER A 167 15.52 23.40 -8.47
N HIS A 168 14.97 23.20 -7.28
CA HIS A 168 15.71 22.60 -6.17
C HIS A 168 15.96 21.14 -6.53
N VAL A 169 17.17 20.86 -7.02
CA VAL A 169 17.62 19.54 -7.45
C VAL A 169 18.60 19.00 -6.42
N PHE A 170 18.33 17.82 -5.90
CA PHE A 170 19.22 17.10 -5.01
C PHE A 170 20.26 16.38 -5.84
N THR A 171 21.54 16.53 -5.50
CA THR A 171 22.64 15.92 -6.25
C THR A 171 23.39 14.95 -5.36
N SER A 172 23.54 13.72 -5.80
CA SER A 172 24.21 12.65 -5.07
C SER A 172 25.65 13.00 -4.70
N TRP A 173 26.19 12.29 -3.74
CA TRP A 173 27.64 12.23 -3.54
C TRP A 173 28.27 11.52 -4.75
N LYS A 174 29.57 11.72 -4.95
CA LYS A 174 30.32 11.07 -6.00
C LYS A 174 30.61 9.60 -5.68
N SER A 175 30.84 9.29 -4.42
CA SER A 175 30.96 7.94 -3.87
C SER A 175 30.47 7.90 -2.43
N ALA A 176 30.45 6.73 -1.80
CA ALA A 176 30.06 6.59 -0.41
C ALA A 176 30.87 7.48 0.57
N THR A 177 32.07 7.89 0.19
CA THR A 177 33.02 8.65 1.02
C THR A 177 33.45 9.99 0.44
N ASP A 178 32.98 10.35 -0.77
CA ASP A 178 33.32 11.62 -1.43
C ASP A 178 32.06 12.48 -1.59
N PRO A 179 31.87 13.54 -0.76
CA PRO A 179 30.73 14.42 -0.82
C PRO A 179 30.65 15.30 -2.08
N SER A 180 31.70 15.36 -2.92
CA SER A 180 31.66 16.12 -4.17
C SER A 180 30.50 15.65 -5.06
N LYS A 181 30.08 16.52 -6.00
CA LYS A 181 28.91 16.23 -6.85
C LYS A 181 29.09 14.94 -7.64
N GLY A 182 28.13 14.03 -7.48
CA GLY A 182 28.02 12.76 -8.20
C GLY A 182 27.26 12.90 -9.51
N ASN A 183 26.97 11.77 -10.13
CA ASN A 183 26.34 11.69 -11.45
C ASN A 183 24.81 11.70 -11.40
N TYR A 184 24.22 11.50 -10.22
CA TYR A 184 22.79 11.37 -10.09
C TYR A 184 22.17 12.61 -9.48
N THR A 185 21.00 12.98 -10.02
CA THR A 185 20.19 14.08 -9.50
C THR A 185 18.77 13.63 -9.30
N MET A 186 18.08 14.18 -8.32
CA MET A 186 16.69 13.92 -8.00
C MET A 186 15.92 15.23 -7.85
N GLY A 187 14.72 15.27 -8.38
CA GLY A 187 13.85 16.44 -8.25
C GLY A 187 12.48 16.19 -8.83
N VAL A 188 11.65 17.23 -8.85
CA VAL A 188 10.36 17.17 -9.54
C VAL A 188 10.58 17.42 -11.02
N ASP A 189 9.90 16.65 -11.87
CA ASP A 189 9.96 16.81 -13.32
C ASP A 189 9.58 18.26 -13.72
N PRO A 190 10.43 18.98 -14.42
CA PRO A 190 10.13 20.33 -14.87
C PRO A 190 9.10 20.35 -16.01
N GLU A 191 8.94 19.23 -16.72
CA GLU A 191 8.07 19.09 -17.89
C GLU A 191 6.85 18.22 -17.60
N GLY A 192 5.66 18.68 -17.96
CA GLY A 192 4.44 17.89 -17.88
C GLY A 192 3.79 17.84 -16.48
N LEU A 193 3.25 16.67 -16.13
CA LEU A 193 2.59 16.46 -14.86
C LEU A 193 3.61 16.22 -13.73
N PRO A 194 3.33 16.71 -12.51
CA PRO A 194 4.25 16.57 -11.38
C PRO A 194 4.55 15.11 -11.06
N GLN A 195 5.82 14.76 -11.08
CA GLN A 195 6.37 13.46 -10.66
C GLN A 195 7.80 13.66 -10.16
N ILE A 196 8.27 12.79 -9.28
CA ILE A 196 9.67 12.76 -8.85
C ILE A 196 10.44 11.96 -9.88
N VAL A 197 11.60 12.47 -10.29
CA VAL A 197 12.48 11.81 -11.25
C VAL A 197 13.89 11.77 -10.70
N VAL A 198 14.57 10.65 -10.90
CA VAL A 198 16.03 10.50 -10.75
C VAL A 198 16.66 10.49 -12.13
N TRP A 199 17.64 11.37 -12.34
CA TRP A 199 18.43 11.44 -13.58
C TRP A 199 19.85 10.93 -13.36
N GLU A 200 20.40 10.33 -14.40
CA GLU A 200 21.83 10.07 -14.56
C GLU A 200 22.38 11.00 -15.67
N GLY A 201 23.00 12.10 -15.27
CA GLY A 201 23.25 13.22 -16.16
C GLY A 201 21.93 13.79 -16.70
N GLU A 202 21.71 13.72 -18.03
CA GLU A 202 20.49 14.18 -18.70
C GLU A 202 19.45 13.05 -18.91
N LYS A 203 19.80 11.78 -18.61
CA LYS A 203 18.94 10.63 -18.86
C LYS A 203 18.10 10.31 -17.62
N ARG A 204 16.79 10.11 -17.82
CA ARG A 204 15.93 9.58 -16.76
C ARG A 204 16.35 8.17 -16.40
N ARG A 205 16.54 7.90 -15.12
CA ARG A 205 16.88 6.60 -14.57
C ARG A 205 15.68 5.94 -13.87
N TRP A 206 14.85 6.74 -13.23
CA TRP A 206 13.68 6.30 -12.50
C TRP A 206 12.67 7.44 -12.37
N ARG A 207 11.39 7.11 -12.20
CA ARG A 207 10.33 8.08 -11.90
C ARG A 207 9.27 7.47 -10.97
N SER A 208 8.68 8.31 -10.12
CA SER A 208 7.64 7.93 -9.17
C SER A 208 6.26 7.69 -9.81
N GLY A 209 6.07 8.02 -11.09
CA GLY A 209 4.74 8.19 -11.67
C GLY A 209 4.10 9.51 -11.25
N TYR A 210 2.94 9.82 -11.85
CA TYR A 210 2.29 11.12 -11.69
C TYR A 210 1.65 11.31 -10.32
N TRP A 211 1.66 12.55 -9.83
CA TRP A 211 0.94 12.96 -8.63
C TRP A 211 -0.56 13.16 -8.93
N ASP A 212 -1.44 12.37 -8.30
CA ASP A 212 -2.90 12.40 -8.51
C ASP A 212 -3.65 13.34 -7.54
N GLY A 213 -2.93 14.14 -6.78
CA GLY A 213 -3.48 14.98 -5.71
C GLY A 213 -3.38 14.36 -4.31
N ARG A 214 -3.03 13.06 -4.22
CA ARG A 214 -2.89 12.32 -2.96
C ARG A 214 -1.61 11.50 -2.89
N MET A 215 -1.20 10.91 -4.00
CA MET A 215 -0.07 9.99 -4.07
C MET A 215 0.57 9.96 -5.45
N PHE A 216 1.77 9.44 -5.54
CA PHE A 216 2.44 9.15 -6.81
C PHE A 216 1.99 7.78 -7.35
N GLN A 217 1.44 7.75 -8.54
CA GLN A 217 0.73 6.60 -9.14
C GLN A 217 1.62 5.39 -9.53
N GLY A 218 2.92 5.56 -9.56
CA GLY A 218 3.86 4.49 -9.93
C GLY A 218 4.55 3.82 -8.74
N LEU A 219 4.21 4.21 -7.50
CA LEU A 219 4.79 3.66 -6.28
C LEU A 219 3.86 2.64 -5.64
N SER A 220 4.42 1.64 -4.97
CA SER A 220 3.61 0.69 -4.22
C SER A 220 2.89 1.39 -3.07
N ILE A 221 1.64 1.00 -2.82
CA ILE A 221 0.79 1.56 -1.75
C ILE A 221 1.41 1.37 -0.34
N ALA A 222 2.38 0.46 -0.23
CA ALA A 222 3.07 0.18 1.04
C ALA A 222 4.02 1.30 1.50
N ALA A 223 4.27 2.29 0.66
CA ALA A 223 5.15 3.39 0.99
C ALA A 223 4.43 4.43 1.85
N SER A 224 4.66 4.40 3.14
CA SER A 224 4.03 5.27 4.16
C SER A 224 4.27 6.77 3.95
N TYR A 225 5.33 7.12 3.24
CA TYR A 225 5.68 8.51 2.93
C TYR A 225 4.68 9.22 2.01
N LEU A 226 3.84 8.48 1.29
CA LEU A 226 2.86 9.05 0.35
C LEU A 226 1.89 10.02 1.01
N TYR A 227 1.63 9.86 2.30
CA TYR A 227 0.67 10.67 3.05
C TYR A 227 1.26 11.94 3.68
N GLY A 228 2.57 12.11 3.64
CA GLY A 228 3.24 13.31 4.14
C GLY A 228 3.47 14.38 3.07
N PHE A 229 3.38 14.01 1.80
CA PHE A 229 3.55 14.95 0.70
C PHE A 229 2.28 15.76 0.45
N THR A 230 2.46 17.06 0.25
CA THR A 230 1.39 17.97 -0.21
C THR A 230 1.91 18.86 -1.32
N LEU A 231 1.06 19.15 -2.32
CA LEU A 231 1.35 20.07 -3.39
C LEU A 231 0.65 21.41 -3.08
N ASN A 232 1.42 22.46 -2.83
CA ASN A 232 0.93 23.77 -2.42
C ASN A 232 1.25 24.82 -3.49
N GLY A 233 0.45 25.91 -3.50
CA GLY A 233 0.72 27.09 -4.32
C GLY A 233 1.59 28.11 -3.55
N ASP A 234 2.45 28.85 -4.25
CA ASP A 234 3.28 29.93 -3.68
C ASP A 234 2.58 31.30 -3.65
N GLY A 235 1.32 31.34 -4.07
CA GLY A 235 0.54 32.59 -4.20
C GLY A 235 0.97 33.49 -5.38
N LYS A 236 2.00 33.11 -6.15
CA LYS A 236 2.52 33.84 -7.33
C LYS A 236 2.38 33.04 -8.63
N GLY A 237 1.60 31.94 -8.59
CA GLY A 237 1.39 31.06 -9.73
C GLY A 237 2.34 29.86 -9.78
N GLY A 238 3.34 29.79 -8.92
CA GLY A 238 4.20 28.62 -8.74
C GLY A 238 3.60 27.59 -7.77
N ARG A 239 4.01 26.34 -7.92
CA ARG A 239 3.64 25.24 -7.03
C ARG A 239 4.89 24.59 -6.47
N TYR A 240 4.76 23.99 -5.28
CA TYR A 240 5.86 23.25 -4.65
C TYR A 240 5.33 22.05 -3.86
N PHE A 241 6.09 20.97 -3.85
CA PHE A 241 5.90 19.89 -2.90
C PHE A 241 6.55 20.22 -1.57
N ILE A 242 5.90 19.80 -0.49
CA ILE A 242 6.46 19.77 0.86
C ILE A 242 6.08 18.45 1.50
N TYR A 243 7.02 17.86 2.23
CA TYR A 243 6.79 16.68 3.04
C TYR A 243 6.78 17.06 4.51
N ASN A 244 5.73 16.66 5.23
CA ASN A 244 5.66 16.76 6.68
C ASN A 244 5.28 15.37 7.22
N PRO A 245 6.10 14.77 8.10
CA PRO A 245 5.75 13.50 8.69
C PRO A 245 4.45 13.63 9.49
N LEU A 246 3.63 12.58 9.48
CA LEU A 246 2.35 12.54 10.18
C LEU A 246 2.51 12.72 11.70
N ASN A 247 3.57 12.12 12.27
CA ASN A 247 3.99 12.41 13.63
C ASN A 247 5.15 13.41 13.57
N GLY A 248 4.97 14.60 14.13
CA GLY A 248 6.00 15.63 14.13
C GLY A 248 7.30 15.26 14.86
N THR A 249 7.31 14.14 15.59
CA THR A 249 8.48 13.59 16.28
C THR A 249 9.26 12.58 15.43
N ASP A 250 8.70 12.11 14.30
CA ASP A 250 9.37 11.12 13.45
C ASP A 250 10.55 11.75 12.72
N LYS A 251 11.73 11.18 12.91
CA LYS A 251 12.93 11.57 12.15
C LYS A 251 12.95 10.79 10.86
N VAL A 252 12.69 11.48 9.75
CA VAL A 252 12.63 10.93 8.40
C VAL A 252 13.51 11.75 7.47
N ARG A 253 14.19 11.12 6.52
CA ARG A 253 14.94 11.78 5.45
C ARG A 253 14.87 10.99 4.16
N PHE A 254 14.90 11.69 3.04
CA PHE A 254 15.01 11.11 1.71
C PHE A 254 16.39 11.47 1.14
N GLN A 255 17.07 10.52 0.54
CA GLN A 255 18.42 10.73 0.05
C GLN A 255 18.61 10.13 -1.33
N ILE A 256 19.21 10.90 -2.25
CA ILE A 256 19.74 10.35 -3.49
C ILE A 256 21.13 9.80 -3.25
N GLY A 257 21.28 8.49 -3.32
CA GLY A 257 22.55 7.80 -3.11
C GLY A 257 23.52 7.98 -4.27
N TRP A 258 24.81 7.82 -3.98
CA TRP A 258 25.91 7.83 -4.98
C TRP A 258 25.77 6.72 -6.03
N ASP A 259 24.98 5.70 -5.75
CA ASP A 259 24.63 4.57 -6.62
C ASP A 259 23.37 4.80 -7.45
N GLY A 260 22.76 5.98 -7.34
CA GLY A 260 21.59 6.39 -8.11
C GLY A 260 20.27 5.82 -7.64
N TYR A 261 20.20 5.40 -6.40
CA TYR A 261 18.95 5.02 -5.75
C TYR A 261 18.44 6.16 -4.86
N GLU A 262 17.16 6.47 -4.98
CA GLU A 262 16.46 7.26 -3.99
C GLU A 262 16.08 6.34 -2.83
N ARG A 263 16.29 6.79 -1.59
CA ARG A 263 16.01 6.04 -0.37
C ARG A 263 15.31 6.90 0.65
N GLU A 264 14.28 6.33 1.27
CA GLU A 264 13.67 6.87 2.48
C GLU A 264 14.26 6.17 3.70
N PHE A 265 14.72 6.96 4.67
CA PHE A 265 15.20 6.48 5.95
C PHE A 265 14.32 7.01 7.09
N ARG A 266 13.99 6.13 8.02
CA ARG A 266 13.32 6.49 9.28
C ARG A 266 14.16 6.02 10.46
N TRP A 267 14.32 6.89 11.45
CA TRP A 267 15.02 6.56 12.68
C TRP A 267 14.18 5.66 13.57
N ASN A 268 14.76 4.58 14.05
CA ASN A 268 14.16 3.68 15.03
C ASN A 268 14.78 3.97 16.41
N GLU A 269 13.96 4.50 17.32
CA GLU A 269 14.42 4.85 18.67
C GLU A 269 14.76 3.61 19.52
N ASP A 270 14.14 2.47 19.28
CA ASP A 270 14.39 1.23 20.03
C ASP A 270 15.69 0.58 19.60
N GLU A 271 15.95 0.50 18.30
CA GLU A 271 17.13 -0.12 17.69
C GLU A 271 18.33 0.84 17.62
N LYS A 272 18.11 2.13 17.85
CA LYS A 272 19.12 3.20 17.68
C LYS A 272 19.79 3.14 16.30
N SER A 273 18.98 2.93 15.26
CA SER A 273 19.45 2.77 13.88
C SER A 273 18.50 3.44 12.87
N TRP A 274 19.05 3.81 11.70
CA TRP A 274 18.28 4.22 10.56
C TRP A 274 17.78 3.01 9.78
N ASN A 275 16.48 2.85 9.63
CA ASN A 275 15.87 1.81 8.83
C ASN A 275 15.55 2.36 7.44
N GLU A 276 16.03 1.68 6.39
CA GLU A 276 15.62 1.94 5.01
C GLU A 276 14.18 1.45 4.84
N ILE A 277 13.24 2.39 4.65
CA ILE A 277 11.83 2.10 4.52
C ILE A 277 11.49 1.81 3.06
N GLN A 278 12.12 2.56 2.15
CA GLN A 278 11.91 2.46 0.72
C GLN A 278 13.18 2.79 -0.05
N LYS A 279 13.23 2.23 -1.27
CA LYS A 279 14.29 2.43 -2.25
C LYS A 279 13.70 2.48 -3.65
N GLY A 280 14.09 3.46 -4.44
CA GLY A 280 13.70 3.59 -5.86
C GLY A 280 14.93 3.71 -6.78
N PRO A 281 15.04 2.89 -7.83
CA PRO A 281 14.21 1.76 -8.27
C PRO A 281 14.30 0.54 -7.35
N PHE A 282 13.18 -0.15 -7.09
CA PHE A 282 13.15 -1.33 -6.24
C PHE A 282 13.65 -2.58 -6.98
N HIS A 283 13.27 -2.72 -8.24
CA HIS A 283 13.70 -3.81 -9.14
C HIS A 283 14.00 -3.29 -10.54
N GLU A 284 14.51 -4.17 -11.40
CA GLU A 284 14.96 -3.80 -12.76
C GLU A 284 13.85 -3.22 -13.66
N CYS A 285 12.57 -3.60 -13.45
CA CYS A 285 11.44 -2.99 -14.18
C CYS A 285 11.16 -1.54 -13.78
N ASP A 286 11.63 -1.09 -12.62
CA ASP A 286 11.50 0.31 -12.21
C ASP A 286 12.53 1.21 -12.88
N VAL A 287 13.60 0.63 -13.45
CA VAL A 287 14.57 1.37 -14.26
C VAL A 287 13.85 1.92 -15.50
N TYR A 288 13.93 3.24 -15.67
CA TYR A 288 13.19 3.97 -16.69
C TYR A 288 13.31 3.36 -18.08
N ASN A 289 12.15 3.10 -18.70
CA ASN A 289 12.02 2.61 -20.06
C ASN A 289 12.84 1.33 -20.36
N LYS A 290 12.94 0.41 -19.40
CA LYS A 290 13.72 -0.84 -19.49
C LYS A 290 13.41 -1.66 -20.74
N CYS A 291 12.14 -1.69 -21.14
CA CYS A 291 11.63 -2.49 -22.25
C CYS A 291 11.50 -1.73 -23.58
N GLY A 292 11.81 -0.43 -23.59
CA GLY A 292 11.60 0.41 -24.77
C GLY A 292 10.14 0.75 -25.05
N SER A 293 9.88 1.38 -26.20
CA SER A 293 8.54 1.84 -26.59
C SER A 293 7.59 0.68 -26.84
N PHE A 294 6.30 0.83 -26.48
CA PHE A 294 5.21 -0.13 -26.72
C PHE A 294 5.46 -1.54 -26.15
N ALA A 295 6.30 -1.64 -25.14
CA ALA A 295 6.55 -2.85 -24.39
C ALA A 295 6.26 -2.63 -22.92
N ALA A 296 5.74 -3.65 -22.25
CA ALA A 296 5.50 -3.66 -20.82
C ALA A 296 6.58 -4.49 -20.12
N CYS A 297 7.02 -4.02 -18.96
CA CYS A 297 7.88 -4.77 -18.07
C CYS A 297 7.03 -5.51 -17.03
N ASP A 298 7.21 -6.82 -16.96
CA ASP A 298 6.65 -7.70 -15.93
C ASP A 298 7.79 -8.21 -15.05
N VAL A 299 7.52 -8.45 -13.77
CA VAL A 299 8.48 -9.05 -12.85
C VAL A 299 8.13 -10.50 -12.64
N LEU A 300 9.03 -11.41 -13.01
CA LEU A 300 8.90 -12.82 -12.68
C LEU A 300 9.60 -13.10 -11.37
N THR A 301 8.86 -13.49 -10.36
CA THR A 301 9.39 -13.87 -9.04
C THR A 301 9.76 -15.35 -9.05
N LEU A 302 11.06 -15.64 -9.14
CA LEU A 302 11.59 -17.01 -9.04
C LEU A 302 11.81 -17.40 -7.58
N SER A 303 12.27 -16.47 -6.76
CA SER A 303 12.37 -16.54 -5.29
C SER A 303 12.14 -15.15 -4.71
N PRO A 304 11.95 -14.99 -3.39
CA PRO A 304 11.77 -13.67 -2.78
C PRO A 304 12.90 -12.67 -3.06
N GLU A 305 14.09 -13.18 -3.38
CA GLU A 305 15.29 -12.37 -3.65
C GLU A 305 15.61 -12.28 -5.16
N ASP A 306 15.06 -13.19 -6.00
CA ASP A 306 15.32 -13.25 -7.43
C ASP A 306 14.12 -12.72 -8.23
N LEU A 307 14.10 -11.41 -8.46
CA LEU A 307 13.13 -10.71 -9.28
C LEU A 307 13.71 -10.50 -10.68
N VAL A 308 13.24 -11.26 -11.67
CA VAL A 308 13.75 -11.19 -13.04
C VAL A 308 12.80 -10.36 -13.90
N PRO A 309 13.30 -9.28 -14.56
CA PRO A 309 12.48 -8.51 -15.47
C PRO A 309 12.18 -9.32 -16.74
N VAL A 310 10.95 -9.28 -17.18
CA VAL A 310 10.49 -9.87 -18.44
C VAL A 310 9.80 -8.80 -19.27
N CYS A 311 10.36 -8.48 -20.44
CA CYS A 311 9.77 -7.53 -21.35
C CYS A 311 8.86 -8.24 -22.36
N THR A 312 7.63 -7.75 -22.49
CA THR A 312 6.66 -8.25 -23.44
C THR A 312 6.14 -7.14 -24.33
N CYS A 313 6.12 -7.35 -25.64
CA CYS A 313 5.43 -6.41 -26.52
C CYS A 313 3.93 -6.40 -26.19
N ILE A 314 3.34 -5.20 -26.15
CA ILE A 314 1.89 -5.08 -26.02
C ILE A 314 1.24 -5.76 -27.21
N ARG A 315 0.08 -6.41 -26.99
CA ARG A 315 -0.68 -7.04 -28.08
C ARG A 315 -0.92 -6.04 -29.22
N GLY A 316 -0.73 -6.48 -30.48
CA GLY A 316 -0.76 -5.62 -31.68
C GLY A 316 0.59 -4.99 -32.02
N PHE A 317 1.62 -5.30 -31.23
CA PHE A 317 3.00 -4.86 -31.47
C PHE A 317 3.96 -6.04 -31.50
N GLU A 318 5.07 -5.90 -32.20
CA GLU A 318 6.13 -6.90 -32.33
C GLU A 318 7.51 -6.25 -32.08
N PRO A 319 8.52 -7.01 -31.66
CA PRO A 319 9.86 -6.49 -31.41
C PRO A 319 10.44 -5.79 -32.66
N LYS A 320 10.88 -4.54 -32.50
CA LYS A 320 11.52 -3.74 -33.55
C LYS A 320 12.80 -4.39 -34.08
N HIS A 321 13.56 -5.06 -33.21
CA HIS A 321 14.78 -5.79 -33.50
C HIS A 321 14.74 -7.17 -32.85
N LYS A 322 14.14 -8.15 -33.55
CA LYS A 322 13.88 -9.48 -33.01
C LYS A 322 15.14 -10.19 -32.53
N ASP A 323 16.25 -10.09 -33.28
CA ASP A 323 17.52 -10.74 -32.91
C ASP A 323 18.13 -10.20 -31.61
N GLN A 324 17.90 -8.92 -31.28
CA GLN A 324 18.32 -8.32 -30.03
C GLN A 324 17.35 -8.68 -28.90
N TRP A 325 16.06 -8.66 -29.19
CA TRP A 325 14.99 -9.01 -28.27
C TRP A 325 15.17 -10.42 -27.71
N ASP A 326 15.42 -11.39 -28.60
CA ASP A 326 15.61 -12.80 -28.24
C ASP A 326 16.88 -13.04 -27.42
N LYS A 327 17.84 -12.08 -27.43
CA LYS A 327 19.07 -12.09 -26.63
C LYS A 327 18.92 -11.31 -25.32
N GLY A 328 17.73 -10.82 -24.97
CA GLY A 328 17.47 -10.07 -23.75
C GLY A 328 17.83 -8.58 -23.82
N ASN A 329 18.11 -8.04 -25.00
CA ASN A 329 18.24 -6.61 -25.21
C ASN A 329 16.94 -6.03 -25.74
N TRP A 330 16.10 -5.55 -24.81
CA TRP A 330 14.76 -5.05 -25.11
C TRP A 330 14.68 -3.54 -25.33
N SER A 331 15.80 -2.82 -25.22
CA SER A 331 15.85 -1.34 -25.28
C SER A 331 15.33 -0.75 -26.60
N GLY A 332 15.34 -1.54 -27.69
CA GLY A 332 14.76 -1.13 -28.97
C GLY A 332 13.24 -1.01 -28.99
N GLY A 333 12.57 -1.66 -28.03
CA GLY A 333 11.11 -1.67 -27.92
C GLY A 333 10.41 -2.44 -29.03
N CYS A 334 9.12 -2.14 -29.18
CA CYS A 334 8.22 -2.80 -30.11
C CYS A 334 7.68 -1.80 -31.14
N THR A 335 7.25 -2.31 -32.28
CA THR A 335 6.61 -1.55 -33.35
C THR A 335 5.23 -2.10 -33.63
N ARG A 336 4.32 -1.25 -34.08
CA ARG A 336 2.94 -1.64 -34.39
C ARG A 336 2.90 -2.59 -35.59
N MET A 337 2.19 -3.74 -35.46
CA MET A 337 2.04 -4.70 -36.53
C MET A 337 1.12 -4.19 -37.64
N THR A 338 -0.03 -3.63 -37.25
CA THR A 338 -1.00 -3.06 -38.19
C THR A 338 -1.10 -1.54 -38.01
N PRO A 339 -0.82 -0.70 -39.05
CA PRO A 339 -0.96 0.75 -38.96
C PRO A 339 -2.39 1.18 -38.59
N LEU A 340 -2.57 2.29 -37.91
CA LEU A 340 -3.88 2.87 -37.58
C LEU A 340 -4.63 3.34 -38.84
N LYS A 341 -5.96 3.52 -38.72
CA LYS A 341 -6.84 3.92 -39.82
C LYS A 341 -6.31 5.14 -40.57
N ALA A 342 -5.90 6.21 -39.90
CA ALA A 342 -5.36 7.40 -40.53
C ALA A 342 -4.09 7.15 -41.35
N GLN A 343 -3.23 6.27 -40.91
CA GLN A 343 -2.00 5.88 -41.61
C GLN A 343 -2.30 4.99 -42.84
N ARG A 344 -3.34 4.11 -42.74
CA ARG A 344 -3.78 3.22 -43.84
C ARG A 344 -4.43 3.99 -44.98
N ILE A 345 -5.20 5.04 -44.66
CA ILE A 345 -5.87 5.89 -45.69
C ILE A 345 -4.83 6.56 -46.60
N ASN A 346 -3.71 7.03 -46.03
CA ASN A 346 -2.64 7.67 -46.78
C ASN A 346 -1.91 6.72 -47.76
N VAL A 347 -1.96 5.42 -47.52
CA VAL A 347 -1.31 4.39 -48.35
C VAL A 347 -2.26 3.82 -49.44
N THR A 348 -3.59 3.84 -49.21
CA THR A 348 -4.59 3.16 -50.05
C THR A 348 -5.42 4.09 -50.94
N SER A 349 -5.01 5.36 -51.09
CA SER A 349 -5.75 6.33 -51.95
C SER A 349 -5.77 5.96 -53.45
N GLY A 350 -6.07 4.72 -53.77
CA GLY A 350 -6.22 4.20 -55.16
C GLY A 350 -6.90 2.85 -55.27
N THR A 351 -7.15 2.12 -54.20
CA THR A 351 -7.80 0.83 -54.22
C THR A 351 -9.01 0.87 -53.29
N GLY A 352 -10.22 0.77 -53.78
CA GLY A 352 -11.48 0.87 -53.05
C GLY A 352 -11.72 -0.24 -52.00
N VAL A 353 -10.71 -0.50 -51.15
CA VAL A 353 -10.78 -1.42 -50.02
C VAL A 353 -11.30 -0.67 -48.81
N SER A 354 -12.39 -1.16 -48.21
CA SER A 354 -12.93 -0.66 -46.93
C SER A 354 -11.87 -0.79 -45.85
N VAL A 355 -11.38 0.36 -45.35
CA VAL A 355 -10.45 0.40 -44.23
C VAL A 355 -11.24 0.19 -42.93
N GLY A 356 -11.02 -0.93 -42.24
CA GLY A 356 -11.63 -1.20 -40.92
C GLY A 356 -11.34 -0.11 -39.87
N GLU A 357 -12.22 0.06 -38.92
CA GLU A 357 -12.07 1.05 -37.86
C GLU A 357 -10.98 0.64 -36.88
N ASP A 358 -10.51 1.58 -36.05
CA ASP A 358 -9.65 1.30 -34.91
C ASP A 358 -10.51 1.00 -33.67
N GLY A 359 -9.91 0.47 -32.62
CA GLY A 359 -10.54 0.26 -31.32
C GLY A 359 -9.52 0.35 -30.20
N PHE A 360 -9.94 0.10 -28.96
CA PHE A 360 -9.05 0.17 -27.80
C PHE A 360 -8.88 -1.19 -27.13
N LEU A 361 -7.62 -1.52 -26.82
CA LEU A 361 -7.24 -2.64 -25.97
C LEU A 361 -7.10 -2.14 -24.54
N ASP A 362 -7.83 -2.72 -23.59
CA ASP A 362 -7.70 -2.43 -22.17
C ASP A 362 -6.57 -3.24 -21.52
N ARG A 363 -5.70 -2.56 -20.78
CA ARG A 363 -4.63 -3.16 -19.97
C ARG A 363 -4.75 -2.64 -18.54
N LYS A 364 -5.08 -3.52 -17.61
CA LYS A 364 -5.30 -3.20 -16.18
C LYS A 364 -4.00 -3.25 -15.41
N SER A 365 -3.99 -2.60 -14.24
CA SER A 365 -2.86 -2.61 -13.29
C SER A 365 -1.55 -2.12 -13.92
N MET A 366 -1.61 -1.05 -14.71
CA MET A 366 -0.44 -0.51 -15.38
C MET A 366 0.11 0.72 -14.66
N LYS A 367 1.44 0.81 -14.52
CA LYS A 367 2.13 2.09 -14.38
C LYS A 367 1.98 2.80 -15.72
N LEU A 368 1.34 3.95 -15.70
CA LEU A 368 1.02 4.70 -16.93
C LEU A 368 2.27 5.18 -17.65
N PRO A 369 2.27 5.23 -18.99
CA PRO A 369 3.39 5.74 -19.78
C PRO A 369 3.77 7.16 -19.39
N ASP A 370 5.01 7.56 -19.66
CA ASP A 370 5.45 8.94 -19.48
C ASP A 370 4.87 9.88 -20.54
N PHE A 371 5.01 11.21 -20.35
CA PHE A 371 4.57 12.27 -21.27
C PHE A 371 3.05 12.32 -21.55
N ALA A 372 2.23 12.06 -20.54
CA ALA A 372 0.79 12.21 -20.63
C ALA A 372 0.37 13.68 -20.75
N LEU A 373 -0.70 13.91 -21.51
CA LEU A 373 -1.42 15.19 -21.54
C LEU A 373 -2.77 15.02 -20.83
N VAL A 374 -3.12 15.94 -19.94
CA VAL A 374 -4.44 15.98 -19.30
C VAL A 374 -5.38 16.83 -20.15
N VAL A 375 -6.53 16.28 -20.46
CA VAL A 375 -7.57 16.95 -21.23
C VAL A 375 -8.82 17.13 -20.37
N GLY A 376 -9.47 18.29 -20.50
CA GLY A 376 -10.58 18.70 -19.63
C GLY A 376 -11.94 18.06 -20.00
N THR A 377 -11.95 16.77 -20.37
CA THR A 377 -13.15 16.03 -20.73
C THR A 377 -13.27 14.77 -19.89
N ASN A 378 -14.51 14.29 -19.69
CA ASN A 378 -14.78 13.01 -19.04
C ASN A 378 -14.91 11.84 -20.04
N ASP A 379 -14.92 12.13 -21.35
CA ASP A 379 -15.12 11.18 -22.44
C ASP A 379 -13.78 10.94 -23.16
N CYS A 380 -12.87 10.18 -22.51
CA CYS A 380 -11.50 10.01 -22.95
C CYS A 380 -11.37 9.21 -24.23
N ASP A 381 -12.23 8.22 -24.45
CA ASP A 381 -12.23 7.38 -25.65
C ASP A 381 -12.60 8.21 -26.88
N ARG A 382 -13.63 9.02 -26.77
CA ARG A 382 -14.05 9.93 -27.84
C ARG A 382 -13.01 10.99 -28.15
N GLU A 383 -12.38 11.56 -27.12
CA GLU A 383 -11.29 12.53 -27.28
C GLU A 383 -10.11 11.91 -28.03
N CYS A 384 -9.69 10.71 -27.63
CA CYS A 384 -8.60 10.00 -28.30
C CYS A 384 -8.97 9.54 -29.72
N PHE A 385 -10.24 9.17 -29.96
CA PHE A 385 -10.70 8.84 -31.32
C PHE A 385 -10.72 10.02 -32.26
N SER A 386 -11.08 11.20 -31.74
CA SER A 386 -11.15 12.43 -32.56
C SER A 386 -9.79 12.91 -33.03
N ASN A 387 -8.70 12.49 -32.37
CA ASN A 387 -7.33 12.87 -32.70
C ASN A 387 -6.56 11.71 -33.30
N ASP A 388 -6.19 11.80 -34.57
CA ASP A 388 -5.47 10.75 -35.29
C ASP A 388 -4.06 10.46 -34.73
N SER A 389 -3.48 11.39 -33.98
CA SER A 389 -2.17 11.20 -33.33
C SER A 389 -2.28 10.50 -31.98
N CYS A 390 -3.48 10.36 -31.42
CA CYS A 390 -3.67 9.70 -30.12
C CYS A 390 -3.41 8.20 -30.23
N THR A 391 -2.51 7.71 -29.36
CA THR A 391 -2.09 6.30 -29.31
C THR A 391 -2.67 5.54 -28.12
N ALA A 392 -2.98 6.25 -27.03
CA ALA A 392 -3.57 5.67 -25.83
C ALA A 392 -4.28 6.71 -24.99
N TYR A 393 -5.17 6.26 -24.08
CA TYR A 393 -5.75 7.08 -23.03
C TYR A 393 -5.89 6.30 -21.71
N ALA A 394 -6.05 7.03 -20.61
CA ALA A 394 -6.45 6.51 -19.32
C ALA A 394 -7.35 7.53 -18.60
N ASN A 395 -8.31 7.03 -17.82
CA ASN A 395 -9.08 7.86 -16.90
C ASN A 395 -8.57 7.61 -15.48
N VAL A 396 -7.95 8.62 -14.87
CA VAL A 396 -7.27 8.52 -13.59
C VAL A 396 -7.97 9.37 -12.55
N ASN A 397 -8.36 8.74 -11.43
CA ASN A 397 -8.98 9.47 -10.31
C ASN A 397 -8.04 10.59 -9.83
N GLY A 398 -8.55 11.80 -9.71
CA GLY A 398 -7.78 12.98 -9.29
C GLY A 398 -7.08 13.73 -10.42
N LEU A 399 -6.74 13.08 -11.55
CA LEU A 399 -6.13 13.69 -12.72
C LEU A 399 -7.11 13.86 -13.89
N GLY A 400 -8.16 13.03 -13.95
CA GLY A 400 -9.12 13.03 -15.05
C GLY A 400 -8.64 12.27 -16.28
N CYS A 401 -9.01 12.77 -17.45
CA CYS A 401 -8.66 12.15 -18.73
C CYS A 401 -7.23 12.46 -19.14
N MET A 402 -6.42 11.41 -19.28
CA MET A 402 -5.04 11.47 -19.76
C MET A 402 -4.94 10.84 -21.15
N VAL A 403 -4.26 11.50 -22.07
CA VAL A 403 -4.02 11.03 -23.43
C VAL A 403 -2.54 11.04 -23.79
N TRP A 404 -2.12 10.13 -24.63
CA TRP A 404 -0.75 10.02 -25.14
C TRP A 404 -0.73 10.14 -26.65
N HIS A 405 0.26 10.86 -27.15
CA HIS A 405 0.54 11.02 -28.56
C HIS A 405 1.94 10.51 -28.88
N GLY A 406 2.05 9.63 -29.89
CA GLY A 406 3.35 9.04 -30.23
C GLY A 406 3.67 7.77 -29.45
N ASP A 407 4.95 7.56 -29.11
CA ASP A 407 5.42 6.35 -28.49
C ASP A 407 5.00 6.27 -27.01
N LEU A 408 4.56 5.12 -26.59
CA LEU A 408 4.28 4.83 -25.18
C LEU A 408 5.54 4.25 -24.55
N VAL A 409 6.14 4.98 -23.60
CA VAL A 409 7.40 4.62 -22.97
C VAL A 409 7.25 4.42 -21.46
N ASP A 410 8.10 3.58 -20.88
CA ASP A 410 8.16 3.30 -19.44
C ASP A 410 6.85 2.71 -18.89
N ILE A 411 6.37 1.67 -19.53
CA ILE A 411 5.17 0.94 -19.16
C ILE A 411 5.56 -0.26 -18.31
N GLN A 412 4.87 -0.44 -17.18
CA GLN A 412 5.10 -1.56 -16.29
C GLN A 412 3.77 -2.14 -15.84
N HIS A 413 3.69 -3.46 -15.74
CA HIS A 413 2.58 -4.13 -15.10
C HIS A 413 2.84 -4.22 -13.59
N LEU A 414 1.91 -3.73 -12.78
CA LEU A 414 2.01 -3.72 -11.33
C LEU A 414 1.22 -4.90 -10.74
N GLU A 415 1.79 -5.62 -9.79
CA GLU A 415 1.12 -6.73 -9.11
C GLU A 415 -0.14 -6.27 -8.35
N SER A 416 -0.14 -5.05 -7.84
CA SER A 416 -1.26 -4.43 -7.14
C SER A 416 -1.32 -2.93 -7.41
N GLY A 417 -2.53 -2.38 -7.46
CA GLY A 417 -2.72 -0.96 -7.79
C GLY A 417 -2.62 -0.71 -9.30
N GLY A 418 -2.09 0.47 -9.67
CA GLY A 418 -2.00 0.90 -11.07
C GLY A 418 -3.34 1.30 -11.69
N ASN A 419 -3.30 1.73 -12.93
CA ASN A 419 -4.45 2.22 -13.67
C ASN A 419 -4.75 1.36 -14.88
N THR A 420 -5.94 1.52 -15.47
CA THR A 420 -6.27 0.90 -16.75
C THR A 420 -5.79 1.79 -17.87
N LEU A 421 -4.90 1.29 -18.72
CA LEU A 421 -4.43 1.94 -19.94
C LEU A 421 -5.19 1.37 -21.15
N TYR A 422 -5.79 2.23 -21.94
CA TYR A 422 -6.51 1.91 -23.18
C TYR A 422 -5.64 2.27 -24.37
N ILE A 423 -5.22 1.27 -25.14
CA ILE A 423 -4.26 1.43 -26.25
C ILE A 423 -4.98 1.28 -27.57
N ARG A 424 -4.85 2.28 -28.44
CA ARG A 424 -5.51 2.28 -29.76
C ARG A 424 -4.84 1.29 -30.71
N LEU A 425 -5.64 0.38 -31.28
CA LEU A 425 -5.22 -0.66 -32.22
C LEU A 425 -6.16 -0.70 -33.42
N ALA A 426 -5.67 -1.24 -34.51
CA ALA A 426 -6.52 -1.63 -35.63
C ALA A 426 -7.49 -2.74 -35.19
N HIS A 427 -8.72 -2.73 -35.66
CA HIS A 427 -9.74 -3.71 -35.25
C HIS A 427 -9.31 -5.17 -35.54
N SER A 428 -8.50 -5.39 -36.56
CA SER A 428 -7.91 -6.69 -36.87
C SER A 428 -7.05 -7.27 -35.76
N ASP A 429 -6.44 -6.42 -34.91
CA ASP A 429 -5.52 -6.81 -33.84
C ASP A 429 -6.25 -6.95 -32.49
N LEU A 430 -7.51 -6.50 -32.42
CA LEU A 430 -8.40 -6.67 -31.29
C LEU A 430 -9.13 -8.01 -31.29
N ASP A 431 -9.44 -8.58 -32.47
CA ASP A 431 -10.09 -9.88 -32.55
C ASP A 431 -9.14 -10.99 -32.08
N ASP A 432 -9.53 -11.68 -31.03
CA ASP A 432 -8.92 -12.97 -30.67
C ASP A 432 -9.20 -13.93 -31.78
N GLY A 433 -8.15 -14.27 -32.55
CA GLY A 433 -8.20 -15.11 -33.71
C GLY A 433 -9.12 -16.31 -33.57
N GLY A 434 -10.41 -16.09 -33.77
CA GLY A 434 -11.44 -17.14 -33.83
C GLY A 434 -11.24 -18.18 -34.95
N LYS A 435 -10.13 -18.06 -35.68
CA LYS A 435 -9.77 -19.07 -36.75
C LYS A 435 -9.21 -20.34 -36.13
N THR A 436 -8.39 -20.28 -35.10
CA THR A 436 -7.84 -21.46 -34.41
C THR A 436 -8.93 -22.22 -33.66
N ASN A 437 -9.83 -21.53 -32.98
CA ASN A 437 -10.94 -22.17 -32.29
C ASN A 437 -11.95 -22.80 -33.22
N ARG A 438 -12.22 -22.24 -34.40
CA ARG A 438 -13.12 -22.85 -35.39
C ARG A 438 -12.54 -24.16 -35.98
N ILE A 439 -11.25 -24.19 -36.28
CA ILE A 439 -10.59 -25.41 -36.76
C ILE A 439 -10.57 -26.49 -35.67
N VAL A 440 -10.27 -26.13 -34.42
CA VAL A 440 -10.28 -27.05 -33.27
C VAL A 440 -11.71 -27.54 -33.01
N ILE A 441 -12.72 -26.67 -33.02
CA ILE A 441 -14.13 -27.06 -32.84
C ILE A 441 -14.59 -27.97 -33.98
N ILE A 442 -14.28 -27.66 -35.23
CA ILE A 442 -14.64 -28.52 -36.38
C ILE A 442 -13.93 -29.88 -36.29
N SER A 443 -12.64 -29.91 -35.93
CA SER A 443 -11.91 -31.17 -35.81
C SER A 443 -12.40 -32.03 -34.64
N THR A 444 -12.76 -31.42 -33.50
CA THR A 444 -13.34 -32.15 -32.35
C THR A 444 -14.76 -32.66 -32.63
N VAL A 445 -15.59 -31.89 -33.36
CA VAL A 445 -16.93 -32.34 -33.77
C VAL A 445 -16.83 -33.50 -34.76
N VAL A 446 -15.93 -33.43 -35.75
CA VAL A 446 -15.71 -34.54 -36.72
C VAL A 446 -15.17 -35.77 -36.01
N ALA A 447 -14.21 -35.63 -35.12
CA ALA A 447 -13.69 -36.75 -34.32
C ALA A 447 -14.79 -37.36 -33.43
N GLY A 448 -15.63 -36.52 -32.80
CA GLY A 448 -16.80 -36.96 -32.02
C GLY A 448 -17.81 -37.76 -32.83
N LEU A 449 -18.13 -37.32 -34.05
CA LEU A 449 -19.04 -38.01 -34.94
C LEU A 449 -18.46 -39.37 -35.41
N ILE A 450 -17.15 -39.43 -35.67
CA ILE A 450 -16.48 -40.69 -36.01
C ILE A 450 -16.52 -41.66 -34.84
N CYS A 451 -16.23 -41.20 -33.62
CA CYS A 451 -16.33 -42.01 -32.40
C CYS A 451 -17.75 -42.50 -32.15
N LEU A 452 -18.75 -41.64 -32.37
CA LEU A 452 -20.17 -42.00 -32.26
C LEU A 452 -20.58 -43.07 -33.29
N GLY A 453 -20.11 -42.93 -34.54
CA GLY A 453 -20.32 -43.91 -35.59
C GLY A 453 -19.68 -45.27 -35.23
N ILE A 454 -18.46 -45.27 -34.74
CA ILE A 454 -17.79 -46.48 -34.28
C ILE A 454 -18.53 -47.10 -33.07
N PHE A 455 -18.99 -46.28 -32.13
CA PHE A 455 -19.76 -46.72 -30.98
C PHE A 455 -21.09 -47.36 -31.36
N VAL A 456 -21.85 -46.73 -32.28
CA VAL A 456 -23.10 -47.27 -32.80
C VAL A 456 -22.86 -48.57 -33.54
N TRP A 457 -21.78 -48.65 -34.34
CA TRP A 457 -21.39 -49.89 -35.05
C TRP A 457 -20.99 -50.99 -34.07
N LEU A 458 -20.25 -50.69 -33.04
CA LEU A 458 -19.91 -51.64 -31.96
C LEU A 458 -21.16 -52.11 -31.21
N VAL A 459 -22.07 -51.18 -30.84
CA VAL A 459 -23.34 -51.51 -30.18
C VAL A 459 -24.20 -52.41 -31.07
N TRP A 460 -24.25 -52.13 -32.37
CA TRP A 460 -24.98 -52.96 -33.34
C TRP A 460 -24.34 -54.35 -33.48
N ARG A 461 -23.03 -54.42 -33.51
CA ARG A 461 -22.27 -55.70 -33.62
C ARG A 461 -22.34 -56.52 -32.32
N PHE A 462 -22.44 -55.88 -31.15
CA PHE A 462 -22.51 -56.58 -29.85
C PHE A 462 -23.93 -56.75 -29.31
N LYS A 463 -24.97 -56.20 -29.93
CA LYS A 463 -26.35 -56.33 -29.53
C LYS A 463 -26.87 -57.76 -29.46
N ALA A 464 -26.12 -58.73 -30.03
CA ALA A 464 -26.45 -60.15 -30.06
C ALA A 464 -26.00 -60.91 -28.77
N LYS A 465 -25.30 -60.30 -27.81
CA LYS A 465 -24.74 -60.99 -26.64
C LYS A 465 -25.09 -60.46 -25.28
N LEU A 466 -25.93 -59.43 -25.12
CA LEU A 466 -26.34 -58.95 -23.82
C LEU A 466 -27.82 -59.23 -23.53
N LYS A 467 -28.08 -60.36 -22.93
CA LYS A 467 -29.30 -60.59 -22.15
C LYS A 467 -29.01 -60.24 -20.70
N VAL A 468 -29.83 -59.35 -20.18
CA VAL A 468 -30.36 -59.21 -18.77
C VAL A 468 -29.38 -59.20 -17.61
N LEU A 469 -29.33 -58.10 -16.91
CA LEU A 469 -29.28 -58.16 -15.43
C LEU A 469 -29.96 -56.91 -14.82
N PRO A 470 -30.42 -57.01 -13.60
CA PRO A 470 -31.56 -56.27 -13.06
C PRO A 470 -31.18 -55.00 -12.32
N THR A 471 -32.16 -54.12 -12.19
CA THR A 471 -32.30 -53.01 -11.27
C THR A 471 -31.71 -53.32 -9.86
N VAL A 472 -30.74 -52.51 -9.44
CA VAL A 472 -30.33 -52.43 -8.06
C VAL A 472 -30.48 -50.98 -7.58
N SER A 473 -31.17 -50.97 -6.48
CA SER A 473 -31.52 -49.93 -5.53
C SER A 473 -30.42 -48.95 -5.12
N SER A 474 -30.86 -47.68 -4.91
CA SER A 474 -30.36 -46.71 -3.95
C SER A 474 -29.03 -47.03 -3.25
N VAL A 475 -27.96 -46.41 -3.72
CA VAL A 475 -26.69 -46.37 -2.99
C VAL A 475 -26.68 -45.18 -2.05
N SER A 476 -26.67 -45.49 -0.77
CA SER A 476 -26.38 -44.57 0.32
C SER A 476 -24.94 -44.04 0.14
N CYS A 477 -24.83 -42.81 -0.32
CA CYS A 477 -23.55 -42.10 -0.51
C CYS A 477 -23.45 -41.04 0.57
N CYS A 478 -22.98 -41.40 1.72
CA CYS A 478 -22.36 -40.51 2.71
C CYS A 478 -22.14 -41.28 4.03
N LYS A 479 -21.32 -42.29 4.02
CA LYS A 479 -20.64 -42.75 5.23
C LYS A 479 -19.18 -42.37 5.10
N SER A 480 -18.67 -41.60 6.06
CA SER A 480 -17.26 -41.41 6.29
C SER A 480 -16.59 -42.80 6.31
N SER A 481 -15.91 -43.14 5.23
CA SER A 481 -15.05 -44.30 5.21
C SER A 481 -13.62 -43.80 5.35
N ASN A 482 -13.01 -44.10 6.49
CA ASN A 482 -11.59 -44.03 6.76
C ASN A 482 -10.85 -45.04 5.88
N VAL A 483 -10.74 -44.77 4.59
CA VAL A 483 -9.79 -45.48 3.73
C VAL A 483 -9.21 -44.46 2.79
N LEU A 484 -8.00 -44.02 3.13
CA LEU A 484 -7.11 -43.30 2.22
C LEU A 484 -6.91 -44.17 0.96
N PRO A 485 -7.12 -43.64 -0.27
CA PRO A 485 -6.57 -44.30 -1.43
C PRO A 485 -5.05 -44.32 -1.25
N VAL A 486 -4.45 -45.48 -1.47
CA VAL A 486 -3.01 -45.66 -1.56
C VAL A 486 -2.51 -44.74 -2.67
N PHE A 487 -1.89 -43.64 -2.29
CA PHE A 487 -1.22 -42.74 -3.20
C PHE A 487 0.05 -43.40 -3.69
N ASP A 488 0.23 -43.51 -5.00
CA ASP A 488 1.47 -43.90 -5.65
C ASP A 488 2.58 -42.95 -5.18
N GLU A 489 3.60 -43.47 -4.57
CA GLU A 489 4.74 -42.77 -3.93
C GLU A 489 5.48 -41.81 -4.87
N ASN A 490 5.34 -42.02 -6.19
CA ASN A 490 5.96 -41.13 -7.21
C ASN A 490 5.21 -39.85 -7.46
N LYS A 491 3.90 -39.75 -7.13
CA LYS A 491 3.13 -38.51 -7.25
C LYS A 491 3.17 -37.63 -6.00
N SER A 492 3.53 -38.22 -4.86
CA SER A 492 3.69 -37.50 -3.58
C SER A 492 4.94 -36.61 -3.56
N ARG A 493 5.95 -36.91 -4.38
CA ARG A 493 7.19 -36.12 -4.46
C ARG A 493 6.99 -34.79 -5.22
N GLU A 494 6.13 -34.75 -6.24
CA GLU A 494 5.84 -33.49 -6.96
C GLU A 494 4.95 -32.55 -6.13
N MET A 495 4.02 -33.08 -5.33
CA MET A 495 3.18 -32.25 -4.45
C MET A 495 3.94 -31.77 -3.20
N SER A 496 5.01 -32.45 -2.80
CA SER A 496 5.87 -32.01 -1.68
C SER A 496 6.85 -30.91 -2.08
N ALA A 497 7.19 -30.79 -3.36
CA ALA A 497 8.06 -29.73 -3.87
C ALA A 497 7.36 -28.37 -4.01
N GLU A 498 6.04 -28.36 -4.26
CA GLU A 498 5.24 -27.12 -4.26
C GLU A 498 4.90 -26.61 -2.85
N PHE A 499 5.10 -27.40 -1.81
CA PHE A 499 4.85 -27.04 -0.41
C PHE A 499 6.07 -26.43 0.31
N SER A 500 7.24 -26.39 -0.32
CA SER A 500 8.52 -25.96 0.28
C SER A 500 8.93 -24.54 -0.13
N GLY A 501 8.00 -23.63 -0.11
CA GLY A 501 8.25 -22.21 -0.32
C GLY A 501 7.85 -21.40 0.90
N SER A 502 8.82 -21.15 1.76
CA SER A 502 8.87 -20.12 2.79
C SER A 502 8.51 -20.51 4.23
N ALA A 503 9.51 -20.29 5.04
CA ALA A 503 9.64 -20.26 6.49
C ALA A 503 9.92 -21.60 7.18
N ASP A 504 11.20 -21.77 7.38
CA ASP A 504 11.85 -22.60 8.39
C ASP A 504 11.10 -22.59 9.73
N LEU A 505 10.40 -23.68 10.02
CA LEU A 505 10.01 -24.08 11.38
C LEU A 505 10.32 -25.55 11.50
N THR A 506 11.59 -25.85 11.72
CA THR A 506 12.02 -27.11 12.31
C THR A 506 11.42 -27.19 13.72
N LEU A 507 10.33 -27.91 13.85
CA LEU A 507 9.88 -28.49 15.12
C LEU A 507 10.13 -29.98 15.05
N GLU A 508 11.22 -30.36 15.69
CA GLU A 508 11.51 -31.75 16.03
C GLU A 508 10.34 -32.41 16.78
N GLY A 509 9.98 -33.56 16.28
CA GLY A 509 9.48 -34.68 17.01
C GLY A 509 8.30 -34.50 17.97
N ASN A 510 7.05 -34.72 17.44
CA ASN A 510 6.11 -35.64 18.11
C ASN A 510 4.92 -35.89 17.17
N GLN A 511 4.71 -37.13 16.82
CA GLN A 511 3.46 -37.63 16.26
C GLN A 511 2.33 -37.36 17.27
N LEU A 512 1.52 -36.34 17.00
CA LEU A 512 0.24 -36.15 17.65
C LEU A 512 -0.84 -36.44 16.61
N SER A 513 -1.42 -37.61 16.68
CA SER A 513 -2.70 -37.94 16.07
C SER A 513 -3.78 -37.01 16.61
N GLY A 514 -4.04 -35.89 15.89
CA GLY A 514 -5.19 -35.03 16.08
C GLY A 514 -6.39 -35.63 15.33
N PRO A 515 -7.64 -35.25 15.67
CA PRO A 515 -8.82 -35.71 14.96
C PRO A 515 -8.72 -35.32 13.48
N GLU A 516 -8.88 -36.32 12.60
CA GLU A 516 -8.85 -36.15 11.14
C GLU A 516 -9.90 -35.14 10.72
N PHE A 517 -9.49 -34.09 10.01
CA PHE A 517 -10.38 -33.07 9.47
C PHE A 517 -11.22 -33.68 8.32
N PRO A 518 -12.57 -33.58 8.32
CA PRO A 518 -13.42 -34.26 7.34
C PRO A 518 -13.15 -33.78 5.91
N VAL A 519 -12.84 -34.73 5.02
CA VAL A 519 -12.73 -34.49 3.59
C VAL A 519 -13.96 -35.06 2.88
N PHE A 520 -14.72 -34.19 2.21
CA PHE A 520 -15.93 -34.57 1.48
C PHE A 520 -15.61 -34.95 0.05
N ASN A 521 -16.30 -35.95 -0.47
CA ASN A 521 -16.22 -36.24 -1.92
C ASN A 521 -16.89 -35.11 -2.71
N PHE A 522 -16.25 -34.64 -3.77
CA PHE A 522 -16.76 -33.57 -4.63
C PHE A 522 -18.15 -33.87 -5.18
N SER A 523 -18.41 -35.12 -5.60
CA SER A 523 -19.71 -35.55 -6.11
C SER A 523 -20.82 -35.40 -5.05
N CYS A 524 -20.51 -35.64 -3.78
CA CYS A 524 -21.42 -35.47 -2.67
C CYS A 524 -21.79 -33.98 -2.48
N ILE A 525 -20.81 -33.11 -2.53
CA ILE A 525 -21.02 -31.66 -2.43
C ILE A 525 -21.75 -31.12 -3.65
N SER A 526 -21.42 -31.62 -4.85
CA SER A 526 -22.10 -31.24 -6.08
C SER A 526 -23.60 -31.60 -6.03
N ILE A 527 -23.95 -32.80 -5.56
CA ILE A 527 -25.34 -33.21 -5.34
C ILE A 527 -26.01 -32.34 -4.27
N ALA A 528 -25.33 -32.14 -3.12
CA ALA A 528 -25.85 -31.34 -2.01
C ALA A 528 -26.19 -29.91 -2.41
N THR A 529 -25.44 -29.32 -3.37
CA THR A 529 -25.62 -27.96 -3.88
C THR A 529 -26.44 -27.89 -5.17
N ASN A 530 -27.03 -28.99 -5.61
CA ASN A 530 -27.72 -29.12 -6.90
C ASN A 530 -26.82 -28.67 -8.06
N ASN A 531 -25.62 -29.23 -8.13
CA ASN A 531 -24.59 -28.92 -9.11
C ASN A 531 -24.21 -27.42 -9.14
N PHE A 532 -24.09 -26.82 -7.95
CA PHE A 532 -23.79 -25.39 -7.76
C PHE A 532 -24.74 -24.48 -8.53
N SER A 533 -26.05 -24.79 -8.46
CA SER A 533 -27.09 -24.02 -9.17
C SER A 533 -27.13 -22.56 -8.69
N GLU A 534 -27.45 -21.63 -9.57
CA GLU A 534 -27.60 -20.21 -9.23
C GLU A 534 -28.73 -19.96 -8.19
N GLU A 535 -29.75 -20.83 -8.15
CA GLU A 535 -30.81 -20.77 -7.14
C GLU A 535 -30.30 -21.03 -5.71
N ASN A 536 -29.24 -21.82 -5.60
CA ASN A 536 -28.59 -22.12 -4.32
C ASN A 536 -27.44 -21.16 -3.99
N LYS A 537 -27.17 -20.17 -4.84
CA LYS A 537 -26.12 -19.20 -4.63
C LYS A 537 -26.49 -18.22 -3.51
N LEU A 538 -25.72 -18.23 -2.43
CA LEU A 538 -25.90 -17.35 -1.28
C LEU A 538 -25.27 -15.97 -1.52
N GLY A 539 -24.15 -15.94 -2.27
CA GLY A 539 -23.43 -14.71 -2.57
C GLY A 539 -22.15 -15.01 -3.36
N GLN A 540 -21.47 -13.95 -3.78
CA GLN A 540 -20.19 -14.02 -4.49
C GLN A 540 -19.27 -12.92 -3.97
N GLY A 541 -18.09 -13.28 -3.51
CA GLY A 541 -17.04 -12.35 -3.11
C GLY A 541 -15.82 -12.45 -4.02
N GLY A 542 -14.75 -11.70 -3.73
CA GLY A 542 -13.49 -11.76 -4.46
C GLY A 542 -12.83 -13.14 -4.52
N PHE A 543 -13.20 -14.00 -3.58
CA PHE A 543 -12.62 -15.35 -3.39
C PHE A 543 -13.44 -16.47 -4.05
N GLY A 544 -14.57 -16.17 -4.63
CA GLY A 544 -15.45 -17.10 -5.30
C GLY A 544 -16.89 -17.10 -4.77
N PRO A 545 -17.78 -17.84 -5.46
CA PRO A 545 -19.18 -17.97 -5.07
C PRO A 545 -19.36 -18.91 -3.87
N VAL A 546 -20.40 -18.63 -3.06
CA VAL A 546 -20.84 -19.46 -1.93
C VAL A 546 -22.25 -20.01 -2.25
N TYR A 547 -22.43 -21.32 -2.05
CA TYR A 547 -23.68 -22.02 -2.34
C TYR A 547 -24.26 -22.66 -1.10
N LYS A 548 -25.59 -22.62 -0.97
CA LYS A 548 -26.32 -23.39 0.01
C LYS A 548 -26.35 -24.85 -0.45
N GLY A 549 -26.14 -25.76 0.50
CA GLY A 549 -26.25 -27.20 0.26
C GLY A 549 -27.04 -27.89 1.35
N LYS A 550 -27.53 -29.10 1.06
CA LYS A 550 -28.16 -30.00 2.02
C LYS A 550 -27.54 -31.36 1.90
N LEU A 551 -26.86 -31.80 2.94
CA LEU A 551 -26.26 -33.14 2.98
C LEU A 551 -27.36 -34.23 3.09
N PRO A 552 -27.08 -35.48 2.69
CA PRO A 552 -28.05 -36.57 2.78
C PRO A 552 -28.61 -36.83 4.18
N GLY A 553 -27.89 -36.45 5.23
CA GLY A 553 -28.37 -36.48 6.62
C GLY A 553 -29.37 -35.37 6.99
N GLY A 554 -29.69 -34.45 6.06
CA GLY A 554 -30.57 -33.32 6.28
C GLY A 554 -29.90 -32.05 6.77
N GLU A 555 -28.61 -32.12 7.11
CA GLU A 555 -27.81 -31.00 7.61
C GLU A 555 -27.59 -29.94 6.49
N GLN A 556 -27.89 -28.67 6.81
CA GLN A 556 -27.67 -27.56 5.88
C GLN A 556 -26.23 -27.06 5.98
N ILE A 557 -25.62 -26.85 4.82
CA ILE A 557 -24.24 -26.39 4.69
C ILE A 557 -24.13 -25.16 3.79
N ALA A 558 -23.06 -24.40 3.94
CA ALA A 558 -22.62 -23.37 3.00
C ALA A 558 -21.29 -23.81 2.37
N VAL A 559 -21.23 -23.80 1.04
CA VAL A 559 -20.06 -24.27 0.29
C VAL A 559 -19.43 -23.10 -0.46
N LYS A 560 -18.22 -22.72 -0.05
CA LYS A 560 -17.40 -21.70 -0.76
C LYS A 560 -16.57 -22.40 -1.82
N ARG A 561 -16.84 -22.08 -3.10
CA ARG A 561 -16.10 -22.60 -4.24
C ARG A 561 -15.06 -21.61 -4.69
N LEU A 562 -13.78 -21.93 -4.54
CA LEU A 562 -12.69 -21.01 -4.79
C LEU A 562 -12.45 -20.80 -6.29
N SER A 563 -12.06 -19.58 -6.65
CA SER A 563 -11.78 -19.22 -8.04
C SER A 563 -10.52 -19.92 -8.55
N ARG A 564 -10.61 -20.58 -9.69
CA ARG A 564 -9.51 -21.32 -10.33
C ARG A 564 -8.36 -20.44 -10.83
N ARG A 565 -8.59 -19.12 -10.98
CA ARG A 565 -7.70 -18.20 -11.70
C ARG A 565 -6.81 -17.34 -10.81
N SER A 566 -6.91 -17.40 -9.50
CA SER A 566 -6.11 -16.55 -8.61
C SER A 566 -5.17 -17.38 -7.74
N GLY A 567 -3.87 -17.14 -7.81
CA GLY A 567 -2.87 -17.66 -6.86
C GLY A 567 -3.23 -17.33 -5.40
N GLN A 568 -3.92 -16.20 -5.19
CA GLN A 568 -4.48 -15.77 -3.92
C GLN A 568 -5.51 -16.76 -3.34
N GLY A 569 -6.37 -17.34 -4.17
CA GLY A 569 -7.38 -18.31 -3.71
C GLY A 569 -6.77 -19.57 -3.10
N LEU A 570 -5.59 -20.00 -3.53
CA LEU A 570 -4.90 -21.14 -2.95
C LEU A 570 -4.32 -20.83 -1.57
N GLU A 571 -3.73 -19.64 -1.38
CA GLU A 571 -3.23 -19.20 -0.06
C GLU A 571 -4.37 -19.07 0.95
N GLU A 572 -5.49 -18.48 0.55
CA GLU A 572 -6.68 -18.34 1.39
C GLU A 572 -7.25 -19.70 1.78
N PHE A 573 -7.34 -20.64 0.84
CA PHE A 573 -7.76 -22.00 1.13
C PHE A 573 -6.85 -22.64 2.18
N LYS A 574 -5.53 -22.51 2.03
CA LYS A 574 -4.56 -23.03 3.01
C LYS A 574 -4.75 -22.37 4.38
N ASN A 575 -4.91 -21.03 4.40
CA ASN A 575 -5.10 -20.28 5.64
C ASN A 575 -6.39 -20.70 6.35
N GLU A 576 -7.53 -20.73 5.65
CA GLU A 576 -8.81 -21.13 6.25
C GLU A 576 -8.74 -22.57 6.78
N MET A 577 -8.15 -23.50 6.03
CA MET A 577 -7.96 -24.87 6.44
C MET A 577 -7.08 -25.00 7.72
N MET A 578 -5.94 -24.30 7.75
CA MET A 578 -5.01 -24.41 8.89
C MET A 578 -5.51 -23.71 10.14
N LEU A 579 -6.23 -22.62 9.99
CA LEU A 579 -6.66 -21.75 11.09
C LEU A 579 -8.00 -22.20 11.66
N ILE A 580 -9.07 -22.21 10.86
CA ILE A 580 -10.43 -22.42 11.35
C ILE A 580 -10.64 -23.87 11.81
N ALA A 581 -9.99 -24.84 11.17
CA ALA A 581 -10.10 -26.24 11.58
C ALA A 581 -9.68 -26.48 13.05
N LYS A 582 -8.82 -25.59 13.60
CA LYS A 582 -8.32 -25.68 14.98
C LYS A 582 -9.05 -24.77 15.97
N LEU A 583 -9.97 -23.92 15.48
CA LEU A 583 -10.69 -22.95 16.29
C LEU A 583 -12.10 -23.45 16.59
N GLN A 584 -12.48 -23.38 17.87
CA GLN A 584 -13.83 -23.70 18.32
C GLN A 584 -14.32 -22.59 19.27
N HIS A 585 -15.22 -21.77 18.76
CA HIS A 585 -15.88 -20.75 19.58
C HIS A 585 -17.31 -20.51 19.08
N ARG A 586 -18.23 -20.23 19.97
CA ARG A 586 -19.65 -20.06 19.63
C ARG A 586 -19.92 -18.91 18.67
N ASN A 587 -19.09 -17.87 18.68
CA ASN A 587 -19.19 -16.69 17.83
C ASN A 587 -18.17 -16.70 16.67
N LEU A 588 -17.69 -17.89 16.27
CA LEU A 588 -16.91 -18.10 15.03
C LEU A 588 -17.69 -19.08 14.14
N VAL A 589 -17.65 -18.87 12.82
CA VAL A 589 -18.25 -19.78 11.85
C VAL A 589 -17.44 -21.09 11.82
N ARG A 590 -18.12 -22.23 12.00
CA ARG A 590 -17.48 -23.52 12.01
C ARG A 590 -17.21 -24.02 10.61
N LEU A 591 -15.95 -24.39 10.32
CA LEU A 591 -15.58 -25.14 9.15
C LEU A 591 -15.87 -26.62 9.38
N MET A 592 -16.70 -27.21 8.55
CA MET A 592 -17.15 -28.61 8.67
C MET A 592 -16.25 -29.58 7.90
N GLY A 593 -15.56 -29.09 6.88
CA GLY A 593 -14.64 -29.88 6.07
C GLY A 593 -14.27 -29.20 4.77
N CYS A 594 -13.57 -29.93 3.92
CA CYS A 594 -13.19 -29.46 2.59
C CYS A 594 -13.40 -30.53 1.53
N SER A 595 -13.29 -30.14 0.25
CA SER A 595 -13.22 -31.07 -0.89
C SER A 595 -12.19 -30.57 -1.88
N ILE A 596 -11.32 -31.46 -2.32
CA ILE A 596 -10.28 -31.18 -3.32
C ILE A 596 -10.41 -32.23 -4.42
N GLN A 597 -10.65 -31.80 -5.66
CA GLN A 597 -10.68 -32.68 -6.83
C GLN A 597 -10.08 -31.99 -8.04
N GLY A 598 -8.84 -32.34 -8.39
CA GLY A 598 -8.09 -31.64 -9.42
C GLY A 598 -7.92 -30.16 -9.09
N GLU A 599 -8.35 -29.28 -9.98
CA GLU A 599 -8.32 -27.83 -9.79
C GLU A 599 -9.40 -27.25 -8.85
N GLU A 600 -10.45 -28.06 -8.54
CA GLU A 600 -11.57 -27.61 -7.71
C GLU A 600 -11.21 -27.70 -6.23
N LYS A 601 -11.38 -26.61 -5.52
CA LYS A 601 -11.17 -26.48 -4.06
C LYS A 601 -12.42 -25.89 -3.42
N LEU A 602 -13.02 -26.67 -2.52
CA LEU A 602 -14.26 -26.32 -1.84
C LEU A 602 -14.04 -26.29 -0.32
N LEU A 603 -14.54 -25.26 0.35
CA LEU A 603 -14.65 -25.19 1.80
C LEU A 603 -16.12 -25.36 2.22
N VAL A 604 -16.39 -26.21 3.19
CA VAL A 604 -17.73 -26.55 3.65
C VAL A 604 -17.92 -26.01 5.07
N TYR A 605 -18.86 -25.08 5.23
CA TYR A 605 -19.15 -24.42 6.50
C TYR A 605 -20.58 -24.77 6.98
N GLU A 606 -20.83 -24.51 8.26
CA GLU A 606 -22.20 -24.46 8.78
C GLU A 606 -23.00 -23.36 8.06
N TYR A 607 -24.28 -23.62 7.81
CA TYR A 607 -25.15 -22.66 7.11
C TYR A 607 -25.70 -21.60 8.06
N MET A 608 -25.60 -20.32 7.65
CA MET A 608 -26.12 -19.16 8.38
C MET A 608 -27.40 -18.63 7.71
N PRO A 609 -28.60 -18.91 8.27
CA PRO A 609 -29.86 -18.59 7.62
C PRO A 609 -30.14 -17.10 7.52
N ASN A 610 -29.63 -16.30 8.46
CA ASN A 610 -29.88 -14.86 8.51
C ASN A 610 -28.81 -14.03 7.80
N LYS A 611 -27.96 -14.65 6.94
CA LYS A 611 -26.95 -13.94 6.14
C LYS A 611 -25.98 -13.14 7.02
N SER A 612 -25.50 -12.01 6.50
CA SER A 612 -24.54 -11.14 7.18
C SER A 612 -25.21 -9.92 7.82
N LEU A 613 -24.56 -9.38 8.85
CA LEU A 613 -25.03 -8.25 9.64
C LEU A 613 -25.31 -6.99 8.79
N ASP A 614 -24.51 -6.73 7.74
CA ASP A 614 -24.68 -5.59 6.84
C ASP A 614 -26.02 -5.62 6.10
N CYS A 615 -26.58 -6.82 5.82
CA CYS A 615 -27.91 -6.98 5.21
C CYS A 615 -29.07 -6.47 6.09
N PHE A 616 -28.85 -6.36 7.39
CA PHE A 616 -29.84 -5.82 8.34
C PHE A 616 -29.49 -4.39 8.72
N LEU A 617 -28.22 -4.12 9.02
CA LEU A 617 -27.79 -2.86 9.61
C LEU A 617 -27.97 -1.67 8.67
N PHE A 618 -27.77 -1.88 7.36
CA PHE A 618 -27.80 -0.82 6.34
C PHE A 618 -29.07 -0.83 5.48
N ASP A 619 -30.00 -1.71 5.77
CA ASP A 619 -31.32 -1.76 5.13
C ASP A 619 -32.34 -0.99 5.99
N PRO A 620 -32.96 0.11 5.49
CA PRO A 620 -33.87 0.96 6.28
C PRO A 620 -35.08 0.21 6.87
N VAL A 621 -35.48 -0.91 6.26
CA VAL A 621 -36.61 -1.73 6.75
C VAL A 621 -36.11 -2.74 7.77
N LYS A 622 -35.01 -3.43 7.49
CA LYS A 622 -34.53 -4.53 8.34
C LYS A 622 -33.78 -4.04 9.58
N GLN A 623 -33.23 -2.83 9.58
CA GLN A 623 -32.56 -2.27 10.77
C GLN A 623 -33.48 -2.20 12.00
N THR A 624 -34.80 -2.10 11.80
CA THR A 624 -35.78 -2.14 12.89
C THR A 624 -35.87 -3.50 13.60
N GLN A 625 -35.38 -4.57 12.95
CA GLN A 625 -35.29 -5.91 13.53
C GLN A 625 -34.08 -6.07 14.45
N LEU A 626 -33.21 -5.07 14.52
CA LEU A 626 -32.06 -4.99 15.41
C LEU A 626 -32.28 -3.90 16.48
N PRO A 627 -33.12 -4.17 17.53
CA PRO A 627 -33.28 -3.24 18.64
C PRO A 627 -31.99 -3.11 19.45
N TRP A 628 -31.91 -2.12 20.33
CA TRP A 628 -30.74 -1.81 21.15
C TRP A 628 -30.13 -3.05 21.83
N THR A 629 -30.95 -3.83 22.49
CA THR A 629 -30.51 -5.03 23.19
C THR A 629 -29.80 -6.00 22.28
N ARG A 630 -30.30 -6.21 21.07
CA ARG A 630 -29.71 -7.12 20.09
C ARG A 630 -28.39 -6.55 19.54
N ARG A 631 -28.34 -5.24 19.25
CA ARG A 631 -27.08 -4.60 18.80
C ARG A 631 -26.01 -4.66 19.88
N PHE A 632 -26.37 -4.47 21.14
CA PHE A 632 -25.45 -4.58 22.25
C PHE A 632 -24.92 -6.02 22.42
N GLU A 633 -25.79 -7.03 22.35
CA GLU A 633 -25.40 -8.45 22.38
C GLU A 633 -24.48 -8.81 21.22
N ILE A 634 -24.71 -8.26 20.02
CA ILE A 634 -23.85 -8.45 18.86
C ILE A 634 -22.47 -7.85 19.13
N ILE A 635 -22.39 -6.62 19.64
CA ILE A 635 -21.12 -5.95 19.99
C ILE A 635 -20.33 -6.78 20.99
N GLU A 636 -20.97 -7.20 22.12
CA GLU A 636 -20.30 -8.02 23.14
C GLU A 636 -19.80 -9.35 22.58
N SER A 637 -20.62 -10.01 21.76
CA SER A 637 -20.29 -11.31 21.18
C SER A 637 -19.11 -11.24 20.22
N ILE A 638 -19.03 -10.20 19.39
CA ILE A 638 -17.89 -9.94 18.51
C ILE A 638 -16.64 -9.64 19.33
N ALA A 639 -16.76 -8.80 20.37
CA ALA A 639 -15.63 -8.46 21.25
C ALA A 639 -15.05 -9.72 21.93
N ARG A 640 -15.91 -10.62 22.42
CA ARG A 640 -15.49 -11.90 23.03
C ARG A 640 -14.85 -12.85 22.00
N ALA A 641 -15.36 -12.89 20.77
CA ALA A 641 -14.76 -13.69 19.69
C ALA A 641 -13.37 -13.18 19.34
N LEU A 642 -13.16 -11.87 19.24
CA LEU A 642 -11.84 -11.29 19.01
C LEU A 642 -10.90 -11.51 20.20
N LEU A 643 -11.39 -11.42 21.43
CA LEU A 643 -10.61 -11.75 22.62
C LEU A 643 -10.13 -13.19 22.56
N TYR A 644 -11.00 -14.13 22.18
CA TYR A 644 -10.62 -15.52 21.98
C TYR A 644 -9.51 -15.66 20.93
N LEU A 645 -9.63 -15.02 19.76
CA LEU A 645 -8.61 -15.07 18.70
C LEU A 645 -7.26 -14.47 19.13
N HIS A 646 -7.30 -13.36 19.88
CA HIS A 646 -6.10 -12.61 20.25
C HIS A 646 -5.35 -13.18 21.45
N ARG A 647 -6.05 -13.86 22.37
CA ARG A 647 -5.48 -14.27 23.66
C ARG A 647 -5.81 -15.71 24.06
N ASP A 648 -7.08 -16.08 23.99
CA ASP A 648 -7.57 -17.29 24.67
C ASP A 648 -7.48 -18.55 23.78
N SER A 649 -7.31 -18.38 22.46
CA SER A 649 -7.04 -19.48 21.54
C SER A 649 -5.60 -19.99 21.68
N ARG A 650 -5.37 -21.26 21.34
CA ARG A 650 -4.03 -21.87 21.35
C ARG A 650 -3.02 -21.14 20.46
N LEU A 651 -3.49 -20.47 19.41
CA LEU A 651 -2.70 -19.71 18.45
C LEU A 651 -3.19 -18.26 18.49
N ARG A 652 -2.29 -17.30 18.63
CA ARG A 652 -2.66 -15.89 18.51
C ARG A 652 -2.95 -15.60 17.05
N ILE A 653 -4.19 -15.21 16.76
CA ILE A 653 -4.68 -15.01 15.39
C ILE A 653 -5.17 -13.58 15.22
N ILE A 654 -4.74 -12.93 14.14
CA ILE A 654 -5.21 -11.61 13.70
C ILE A 654 -6.04 -11.81 12.45
N HIS A 655 -7.27 -11.29 12.44
CA HIS A 655 -8.25 -11.52 11.40
C HIS A 655 -8.00 -10.71 10.12
N ARG A 656 -7.61 -9.44 10.26
CA ARG A 656 -7.23 -8.50 9.21
C ARG A 656 -8.35 -8.04 8.25
N ASP A 657 -9.54 -8.63 8.30
CA ASP A 657 -10.69 -8.21 7.45
C ASP A 657 -12.01 -8.22 8.24
N LEU A 658 -12.01 -7.63 9.44
CA LEU A 658 -13.20 -7.51 10.25
C LEU A 658 -14.09 -6.38 9.71
N LYS A 659 -15.33 -6.73 9.33
CA LYS A 659 -16.34 -5.80 8.77
C LYS A 659 -17.74 -6.37 8.91
N ALA A 660 -18.77 -5.55 8.74
CA ALA A 660 -20.16 -5.97 8.91
C ALA A 660 -20.60 -7.14 7.98
N SER A 661 -20.06 -7.24 6.76
CA SER A 661 -20.36 -8.34 5.83
C SER A 661 -19.69 -9.68 6.20
N ASN A 662 -18.67 -9.66 7.06
CA ASN A 662 -18.00 -10.85 7.56
C ASN A 662 -18.55 -11.29 8.95
N ILE A 663 -19.58 -10.64 9.47
CA ILE A 663 -20.34 -11.07 10.64
C ILE A 663 -21.61 -11.74 10.16
N LEU A 664 -21.67 -13.06 10.24
CA LEU A 664 -22.84 -13.84 9.85
C LEU A 664 -23.76 -14.06 11.05
N LEU A 665 -25.05 -14.21 10.79
CA LEU A 665 -26.07 -14.36 11.82
C LEU A 665 -26.69 -15.77 11.75
N ASP A 666 -26.68 -16.47 12.86
CA ASP A 666 -27.32 -17.79 12.97
C ASP A 666 -28.87 -17.68 13.03
N GLU A 667 -29.57 -18.79 13.17
CA GLU A 667 -31.01 -18.83 13.25
C GLU A 667 -31.61 -18.01 14.40
N ASN A 668 -30.85 -17.77 15.47
CA ASN A 668 -31.24 -17.00 16.64
C ASN A 668 -30.70 -15.55 16.59
N MET A 669 -30.17 -15.11 15.44
CA MET A 669 -29.52 -13.80 15.25
C MET A 669 -28.27 -13.61 16.09
N ASN A 670 -27.58 -14.68 16.53
CA ASN A 670 -26.30 -14.57 17.19
C ASN A 670 -25.19 -14.35 16.15
N PRO A 671 -24.25 -13.43 16.40
CA PRO A 671 -23.20 -13.15 15.45
C PRO A 671 -22.08 -14.21 15.47
N LYS A 672 -21.56 -14.51 14.29
CA LYS A 672 -20.38 -15.37 14.10
C LYS A 672 -19.43 -14.71 13.11
N ILE A 673 -18.17 -14.53 13.52
CA ILE A 673 -17.12 -14.01 12.64
C ILE A 673 -16.78 -15.07 11.60
N SER A 674 -16.66 -14.66 10.33
CA SER A 674 -16.39 -15.51 9.16
C SER A 674 -15.26 -14.96 8.31
N ASP A 675 -14.80 -15.72 7.32
CA ASP A 675 -13.84 -15.33 6.28
C ASP A 675 -12.42 -15.08 6.81
N PHE A 676 -11.75 -16.17 7.21
CA PHE A 676 -10.39 -16.16 7.73
C PHE A 676 -9.30 -16.30 6.65
N GLY A 677 -9.67 -16.14 5.38
CA GLY A 677 -8.72 -16.26 4.25
C GLY A 677 -7.52 -15.35 4.37
N LEU A 678 -7.70 -14.17 4.96
CA LEU A 678 -6.65 -13.17 5.19
C LEU A 678 -6.01 -13.23 6.59
N ALA A 679 -6.47 -14.12 7.49
CA ALA A 679 -6.00 -14.18 8.86
C ALA A 679 -4.54 -14.68 8.94
N ARG A 680 -3.84 -14.29 10.03
CA ARG A 680 -2.44 -14.67 10.27
C ARG A 680 -2.23 -15.16 11.71
N ILE A 681 -1.35 -16.16 11.86
CA ILE A 681 -0.90 -16.65 13.15
C ILE A 681 0.33 -15.85 13.58
N PHE A 682 0.37 -15.48 14.85
CA PHE A 682 1.54 -14.91 15.50
C PHE A 682 2.25 -15.94 16.35
N GLY A 683 3.58 -16.01 16.21
CA GLY A 683 4.43 -16.83 17.08
C GLY A 683 4.44 -16.29 18.52
N GLY A 684 4.73 -17.14 19.51
CA GLY A 684 4.49 -16.87 20.94
C GLY A 684 5.03 -15.57 21.53
N ASN A 685 6.08 -14.95 20.97
CA ASN A 685 6.67 -13.71 21.46
C ASN A 685 6.53 -12.52 20.49
N GLN A 686 5.89 -12.68 19.34
CA GLN A 686 5.68 -11.59 18.39
C GLN A 686 4.46 -10.76 18.80
N ASN A 687 4.63 -9.45 18.97
CA ASN A 687 3.53 -8.52 19.23
C ASN A 687 3.05 -7.83 17.96
N GLU A 688 3.91 -7.67 16.96
CA GLU A 688 3.68 -7.03 15.67
C GLU A 688 4.37 -7.80 14.56
N ALA A 689 3.84 -7.72 13.34
CA ALA A 689 4.49 -8.25 12.15
C ALA A 689 4.30 -7.30 10.98
N ASN A 690 5.25 -7.30 10.07
CA ASN A 690 5.19 -6.54 8.85
C ASN A 690 4.77 -7.42 7.67
N THR A 691 4.05 -6.84 6.72
CA THR A 691 3.68 -7.49 5.46
C THR A 691 3.84 -6.54 4.30
N ASN A 692 4.56 -6.98 3.29
CA ASN A 692 4.70 -6.24 2.04
C ASN A 692 3.39 -6.21 1.22
N ARG A 693 2.40 -7.03 1.61
CA ARG A 693 1.10 -7.10 0.95
C ARG A 693 0.00 -6.75 1.94
N VAL A 694 -0.46 -5.50 1.88
CA VAL A 694 -1.63 -5.03 2.63
C VAL A 694 -2.89 -5.54 1.96
N VAL A 695 -3.69 -6.31 2.69
CA VAL A 695 -4.94 -6.90 2.21
C VAL A 695 -6.04 -6.67 3.24
N GLY A 696 -7.28 -6.49 2.78
CA GLY A 696 -8.44 -6.24 3.62
C GLY A 696 -9.38 -5.23 2.98
N THR A 697 -10.28 -4.65 3.77
CA THR A 697 -11.31 -3.73 3.28
C THR A 697 -10.98 -2.30 3.70
N TYR A 698 -10.78 -1.41 2.71
CA TYR A 698 -10.56 0.01 2.95
C TYR A 698 -11.69 0.62 3.81
N GLY A 699 -11.32 1.47 4.77
CA GLY A 699 -12.24 2.08 5.73
C GLY A 699 -12.40 1.31 7.05
N TYR A 700 -11.94 0.03 7.10
CA TYR A 700 -11.86 -0.76 8.35
C TYR A 700 -10.41 -1.05 8.75
N MET A 701 -9.47 -0.83 7.84
CA MET A 701 -8.05 -1.04 8.11
C MET A 701 -7.53 0.01 9.08
N ALA A 702 -6.75 -0.42 10.05
CA ALA A 702 -6.01 0.47 10.94
C ALA A 702 -4.97 1.29 10.15
N PRO A 703 -4.70 2.55 10.54
CA PRO A 703 -3.77 3.41 9.82
C PRO A 703 -2.37 2.77 9.64
N GLU A 704 -1.77 2.25 10.71
CA GLU A 704 -0.46 1.60 10.67
C GLU A 704 -0.45 0.36 9.77
N TYR A 705 -1.56 -0.37 9.70
CA TYR A 705 -1.67 -1.53 8.82
C TYR A 705 -1.86 -1.10 7.36
N ALA A 706 -2.74 -0.13 7.10
CA ALA A 706 -3.00 0.36 5.76
C ALA A 706 -1.78 1.08 5.15
N MET A 707 -1.01 1.77 5.98
CA MET A 707 0.10 2.63 5.57
C MET A 707 1.45 1.92 5.58
N GLU A 708 1.70 1.11 6.61
CA GLU A 708 3.03 0.55 6.90
C GLU A 708 3.09 -0.97 6.74
N GLY A 709 1.94 -1.60 6.48
CA GLY A 709 1.85 -3.06 6.49
C GLY A 709 2.05 -3.66 7.89
N LEU A 710 2.21 -2.81 8.91
CA LEU A 710 2.36 -3.24 10.30
C LEU A 710 1.02 -3.68 10.84
N PHE A 711 0.87 -4.95 11.19
CA PHE A 711 -0.36 -5.46 11.75
C PHE A 711 -0.13 -6.16 13.08
N SER A 712 -1.06 -5.97 13.97
CA SER A 712 -1.06 -6.51 15.32
C SER A 712 -2.50 -6.79 15.78
N VAL A 713 -2.67 -7.30 16.96
CA VAL A 713 -4.00 -7.40 17.60
C VAL A 713 -4.71 -6.04 17.66
N LYS A 714 -3.94 -4.92 17.69
CA LYS A 714 -4.49 -3.56 17.71
C LYS A 714 -5.08 -3.12 16.38
N SER A 715 -4.66 -3.73 15.27
CA SER A 715 -5.27 -3.50 13.96
C SER A 715 -6.68 -4.06 13.87
N ASP A 716 -6.94 -5.25 14.44
CA ASP A 716 -8.31 -5.79 14.57
C ASP A 716 -9.17 -4.98 15.57
N VAL A 717 -8.53 -4.41 16.63
CA VAL A 717 -9.24 -3.50 17.56
C VAL A 717 -9.73 -2.25 16.84
N TYR A 718 -8.95 -1.69 15.94
CA TYR A 718 -9.38 -0.56 15.12
C TYR A 718 -10.59 -0.93 14.24
N SER A 719 -10.49 -2.05 13.52
CA SER A 719 -11.60 -2.56 12.68
C SER A 719 -12.85 -2.83 13.51
N PHE A 720 -12.69 -3.34 14.73
CA PHE A 720 -13.78 -3.50 15.69
C PHE A 720 -14.40 -2.15 16.10
N GLY A 721 -13.58 -1.13 16.35
CA GLY A 721 -14.05 0.22 16.66
C GLY A 721 -14.92 0.82 15.55
N VAL A 722 -14.47 0.70 14.29
CA VAL A 722 -15.25 1.12 13.11
C VAL A 722 -16.57 0.36 13.05
N LEU A 723 -16.55 -0.96 13.17
CA LEU A 723 -17.73 -1.81 13.15
C LEU A 723 -18.69 -1.46 14.29
N LEU A 724 -18.18 -1.17 15.48
CA LEU A 724 -19.00 -0.75 16.63
C LEU A 724 -19.73 0.55 16.34
N LEU A 725 -19.05 1.56 15.78
CA LEU A 725 -19.67 2.83 15.38
C LEU A 725 -20.73 2.63 14.28
N GLU A 726 -20.51 1.71 13.33
CA GLU A 726 -21.51 1.33 12.33
C GLU A 726 -22.73 0.68 12.96
N ILE A 727 -22.54 -0.26 13.91
CA ILE A 727 -23.65 -0.95 14.59
C ILE A 727 -24.49 0.06 15.37
N LEU A 728 -23.88 1.04 16.03
CA LEU A 728 -24.58 2.07 16.79
C LEU A 728 -25.32 3.05 15.89
N SER A 729 -24.70 3.50 14.81
CA SER A 729 -25.25 4.54 13.95
C SER A 729 -26.20 4.03 12.87
N GLY A 730 -26.14 2.74 12.51
CA GLY A 730 -26.84 2.21 11.35
C GLY A 730 -26.33 2.76 10.02
N ARG A 731 -25.14 3.38 9.99
CA ARG A 731 -24.54 4.03 8.82
C ARG A 731 -23.24 3.37 8.45
N ARG A 732 -23.00 3.25 7.14
CA ARG A 732 -21.80 2.63 6.58
C ARG A 732 -20.65 3.64 6.56
N ASN A 733 -19.48 3.28 7.11
CA ASN A 733 -18.31 4.15 7.14
C ASN A 733 -17.76 4.49 5.75
N THR A 734 -17.70 3.52 4.85
CA THR A 734 -17.11 3.68 3.50
C THR A 734 -17.91 4.57 2.56
N SER A 735 -19.21 4.72 2.79
CA SER A 735 -20.11 5.54 1.98
C SER A 735 -20.73 6.72 2.75
N PHE A 736 -20.15 7.03 3.92
CA PHE A 736 -20.64 8.11 4.76
C PHE A 736 -20.36 9.46 4.11
N ARG A 737 -21.43 10.29 3.95
CA ARG A 737 -21.34 11.68 3.51
C ARG A 737 -22.33 12.49 4.33
N HIS A 738 -21.82 13.44 5.08
CA HIS A 738 -22.61 14.44 5.81
C HIS A 738 -21.98 15.80 5.52
N SER A 739 -22.73 16.89 5.57
CA SER A 739 -22.39 18.24 5.09
C SER A 739 -20.93 18.68 5.36
N ASP A 740 -20.35 18.31 6.50
CA ASP A 740 -19.02 18.76 6.91
C ASP A 740 -18.03 17.61 7.18
N ASP A 741 -18.50 16.37 7.21
CA ASP A 741 -17.68 15.20 7.55
C ASP A 741 -17.69 14.14 6.44
N SER A 742 -16.50 13.68 6.06
CA SER A 742 -16.30 12.69 4.99
C SER A 742 -16.24 11.24 5.46
N SER A 743 -16.25 11.01 6.79
CA SER A 743 -16.19 9.68 7.39
C SER A 743 -17.07 9.59 8.63
N LEU A 744 -17.55 8.38 8.93
CA LEU A 744 -18.33 8.13 10.14
C LEU A 744 -17.51 8.40 11.42
N ILE A 745 -16.21 8.10 11.39
CA ILE A 745 -15.30 8.35 12.52
C ILE A 745 -15.19 9.86 12.77
N GLY A 746 -15.02 10.67 11.72
CA GLY A 746 -14.97 12.12 11.82
C GLY A 746 -16.25 12.71 12.38
N TYR A 747 -17.39 12.25 11.88
CA TYR A 747 -18.72 12.65 12.38
C TYR A 747 -18.91 12.28 13.85
N ALA A 748 -18.54 11.07 14.25
CA ALA A 748 -18.62 10.64 15.65
C ALA A 748 -17.73 11.50 16.57
N TRP A 749 -16.51 11.85 16.12
CA TRP A 749 -15.63 12.75 16.83
C TRP A 749 -16.20 14.14 16.97
N HIS A 750 -16.77 14.71 15.91
CA HIS A 750 -17.41 16.01 15.94
C HIS A 750 -18.55 16.06 16.97
N LEU A 751 -19.46 15.11 16.91
CA LEU A 751 -20.55 15.00 17.89
C LEU A 751 -20.06 14.76 19.33
N TRP A 752 -18.98 14.02 19.50
CA TRP A 752 -18.36 13.80 20.81
C TRP A 752 -17.87 15.12 21.44
N ASN A 753 -17.15 15.93 20.67
CA ASN A 753 -16.60 17.20 21.14
C ASN A 753 -17.68 18.26 21.42
N GLU A 754 -18.79 18.21 20.70
CA GLU A 754 -19.93 19.09 20.93
C GLU A 754 -20.86 18.60 22.06
N HIS A 755 -20.51 17.53 22.78
CA HIS A 755 -21.36 16.88 23.79
C HIS A 755 -22.70 16.36 23.24
N ARG A 756 -22.77 16.11 21.95
CA ARG A 756 -23.96 15.64 21.21
C ARG A 756 -23.84 14.16 20.79
N ALA A 757 -22.96 13.40 21.41
CA ALA A 757 -22.65 12.01 21.01
C ALA A 757 -23.88 11.10 20.85
N MET A 758 -24.98 11.36 21.59
CA MET A 758 -26.22 10.61 21.44
C MET A 758 -26.89 10.76 20.06
N GLU A 759 -26.56 11.78 19.31
CA GLU A 759 -27.09 12.00 17.96
C GLU A 759 -26.45 11.07 16.92
N LEU A 760 -25.34 10.43 17.26
CA LEU A 760 -24.73 9.39 16.45
C LEU A 760 -25.63 8.15 16.33
N LEU A 761 -26.43 7.86 17.35
CA LEU A 761 -27.26 6.67 17.36
C LEU A 761 -28.30 6.66 16.24
N ASP A 762 -28.46 5.49 15.66
CA ASP A 762 -29.55 5.21 14.73
C ASP A 762 -30.91 5.63 15.34
N PRO A 763 -31.71 6.43 14.62
CA PRO A 763 -33.02 6.85 15.09
C PRO A 763 -33.90 5.70 15.60
N CYS A 764 -33.81 4.50 15.01
CA CYS A 764 -34.58 3.33 15.40
C CYS A 764 -34.29 2.83 16.82
N ILE A 765 -33.10 3.11 17.37
CA ILE A 765 -32.70 2.63 18.70
C ILE A 765 -32.49 3.77 19.71
N ARG A 766 -32.50 5.01 19.28
CA ARG A 766 -32.12 6.18 20.10
C ARG A 766 -32.98 6.30 21.37
N ASP A 767 -34.30 6.17 21.22
CA ASP A 767 -35.26 6.34 22.34
C ASP A 767 -35.30 5.12 23.26
N SER A 768 -34.97 3.93 22.75
CA SER A 768 -34.99 2.67 23.49
C SER A 768 -33.67 2.34 24.17
N SER A 769 -32.59 3.09 23.86
CA SER A 769 -31.25 2.80 24.39
C SER A 769 -31.03 3.45 25.78
N PRO A 770 -30.52 2.72 26.77
CA PRO A 770 -30.07 3.31 28.02
C PRO A 770 -28.93 4.28 27.79
N ARG A 771 -29.19 5.58 28.09
CA ARG A 771 -28.26 6.68 27.76
C ARG A 771 -26.82 6.42 28.19
N ASN A 772 -26.59 5.93 29.42
CA ASN A 772 -25.27 5.68 29.95
C ASN A 772 -24.55 4.56 29.18
N LYS A 773 -25.24 3.47 28.84
CA LYS A 773 -24.66 2.36 28.07
C LYS A 773 -24.36 2.78 26.62
N ALA A 774 -25.24 3.54 26.00
CA ALA A 774 -25.03 4.03 24.65
C ALA A 774 -23.82 4.97 24.55
N LEU A 775 -23.72 5.96 25.45
CA LEU A 775 -22.57 6.86 25.53
C LEU A 775 -21.27 6.10 25.78
N ARG A 776 -21.33 5.08 26.66
CA ARG A 776 -20.19 4.22 26.94
C ARG A 776 -19.74 3.44 25.70
N CYS A 777 -20.65 2.88 24.92
CA CYS A 777 -20.31 2.19 23.67
C CYS A 777 -19.68 3.15 22.64
N ILE A 778 -20.21 4.36 22.49
CA ILE A 778 -19.62 5.39 21.63
C ILE A 778 -18.20 5.72 22.10
N HIS A 779 -17.99 5.92 23.39
CA HIS A 779 -16.69 6.19 23.99
C HIS A 779 -15.68 5.07 23.71
N ILE A 780 -16.07 3.81 23.90
CA ILE A 780 -15.24 2.63 23.60
C ILE A 780 -14.91 2.59 22.10
N GLY A 781 -15.87 2.86 21.23
CA GLY A 781 -15.65 2.96 19.79
C GLY A 781 -14.58 3.99 19.45
N MET A 782 -14.65 5.18 20.05
CA MET A 782 -13.66 6.25 19.86
C MET A 782 -12.29 5.88 20.37
N LEU A 783 -12.17 5.14 21.49
CA LEU A 783 -10.91 4.61 21.99
C LEU A 783 -10.31 3.55 21.08
N CYS A 784 -11.14 2.73 20.45
CA CYS A 784 -10.69 1.68 19.52
C CYS A 784 -10.18 2.24 18.19
N VAL A 785 -10.71 3.38 17.72
CA VAL A 785 -10.31 4.01 16.45
C VAL A 785 -9.22 5.09 16.61
N GLN A 786 -8.48 5.07 17.71
CA GLN A 786 -7.32 5.96 17.87
C GLN A 786 -6.25 5.66 16.81
N ASP A 787 -5.55 6.69 16.31
CA ASP A 787 -4.56 6.55 15.26
C ASP A 787 -3.37 5.71 15.70
N SER A 788 -2.81 6.02 16.86
CA SER A 788 -1.71 5.24 17.44
C SER A 788 -2.22 3.91 18.00
N ALA A 789 -1.67 2.79 17.55
CA ALA A 789 -1.95 1.46 18.06
C ALA A 789 -1.73 1.35 19.59
N ALA A 790 -0.74 2.07 20.13
CA ALA A 790 -0.44 2.09 21.56
C ALA A 790 -1.60 2.66 22.40
N HIS A 791 -2.31 3.65 21.90
CA HIS A 791 -3.42 4.30 22.59
C HIS A 791 -4.73 3.50 22.55
N ARG A 792 -4.85 2.53 21.65
CA ARG A 792 -6.02 1.66 21.59
C ARG A 792 -6.00 0.65 22.73
N PRO A 793 -7.13 0.35 23.37
CA PRO A 793 -7.23 -0.74 24.33
C PRO A 793 -6.95 -2.08 23.63
N ASN A 794 -6.58 -3.12 24.38
CA ASN A 794 -6.65 -4.50 23.87
C ASN A 794 -8.07 -5.07 24.06
N MET A 795 -8.38 -6.20 23.39
CA MET A 795 -9.73 -6.77 23.47
C MET A 795 -10.14 -7.20 24.87
N SER A 796 -9.19 -7.56 25.75
CA SER A 796 -9.51 -7.85 27.17
C SER A 796 -10.04 -6.62 27.90
N ALA A 797 -9.41 -5.46 27.66
CA ALA A 797 -9.87 -4.19 28.22
C ALA A 797 -11.21 -3.76 27.60
N VAL A 798 -11.41 -3.97 26.28
CA VAL A 798 -12.67 -3.65 25.61
C VAL A 798 -13.83 -4.45 26.19
N VAL A 799 -13.67 -5.76 26.39
CA VAL A 799 -14.69 -6.61 26.99
C VAL A 799 -15.02 -6.14 28.41
N LEU A 800 -13.99 -5.87 29.23
CA LEU A 800 -14.19 -5.34 30.57
C LEU A 800 -14.90 -3.98 30.57
N MET A 801 -14.55 -3.10 29.64
CA MET A 801 -15.21 -1.80 29.48
C MET A 801 -16.67 -1.92 29.07
N LEU A 802 -17.05 -2.92 28.26
CA LEU A 802 -18.43 -3.19 27.87
C LEU A 802 -19.24 -3.78 29.03
N GLU A 803 -18.66 -4.66 29.85
CA GLU A 803 -19.33 -5.38 30.92
C GLU A 803 -19.47 -4.57 32.23
N SER A 804 -18.50 -3.71 32.55
CA SER A 804 -18.44 -2.99 33.83
C SER A 804 -18.77 -1.50 33.71
N GLU A 805 -19.85 -1.04 34.34
CA GLU A 805 -20.18 0.39 34.40
C GLU A 805 -19.27 1.19 35.36
N ALA A 806 -18.61 0.53 36.30
CA ALA A 806 -17.76 1.18 37.32
C ALA A 806 -16.36 1.60 36.81
N THR A 807 -15.93 1.10 35.64
CA THR A 807 -14.59 1.41 35.10
C THR A 807 -14.58 2.81 34.48
N THR A 808 -13.73 3.69 34.96
CA THR A 808 -13.46 4.99 34.32
C THR A 808 -12.72 4.77 33.00
N LEU A 809 -13.20 5.39 31.91
CA LEU A 809 -12.59 5.30 30.60
C LEU A 809 -11.64 6.49 30.39
N PRO A 810 -10.44 6.29 29.78
CA PRO A 810 -9.58 7.38 29.37
C PRO A 810 -10.26 8.26 28.32
N MET A 811 -9.89 9.53 28.24
CA MET A 811 -10.44 10.42 27.22
C MET A 811 -9.84 10.08 25.84
N PRO A 812 -10.66 9.99 24.78
CA PRO A 812 -10.16 9.77 23.44
C PRO A 812 -9.48 11.03 22.89
N THR A 813 -8.45 10.86 22.07
CA THR A 813 -7.78 11.94 21.34
C THR A 813 -8.38 12.09 19.95
N GLN A 814 -8.13 13.22 19.30
CA GLN A 814 -8.69 13.51 17.97
C GLN A 814 -8.11 12.57 16.90
N PRO A 815 -8.94 11.85 16.14
CA PRO A 815 -8.47 11.07 14.99
C PRO A 815 -7.93 11.98 13.88
N LEU A 816 -6.80 11.61 13.26
CA LEU A 816 -6.13 12.39 12.19
C LEU A 816 -7.02 12.66 10.96
N ILE A 817 -7.92 11.75 10.63
CA ILE A 817 -8.87 11.87 9.50
C ILE A 817 -9.73 13.15 9.61
N THR A 818 -9.91 13.68 10.83
CA THR A 818 -10.69 14.91 11.08
C THR A 818 -9.88 16.19 10.99
N SER A 819 -8.55 16.13 11.17
CA SER A 819 -7.69 17.31 11.21
C SER A 819 -7.31 17.85 9.82
N MET A 820 -7.32 17.01 8.78
CA MET A 820 -6.86 17.38 7.43
C MET A 820 -7.80 18.34 6.68
N ARG A 821 -9.08 18.49 7.06
CA ARG A 821 -10.03 19.37 6.37
C ARG A 821 -10.25 20.75 7.00
N ARG A 822 -9.90 20.98 8.25
CA ARG A 822 -10.12 22.29 8.90
C ARG A 822 -9.21 23.42 8.40
N THR A 823 -8.14 23.11 7.71
CA THR A 823 -7.21 24.09 7.12
C THR A 823 -7.61 24.55 5.72
N GLU A 824 -8.45 23.83 4.99
CA GLU A 824 -8.85 24.20 3.62
C GLU A 824 -10.11 25.07 3.52
N ASP A 825 -11.00 25.06 4.53
CA ASP A 825 -12.30 25.71 4.46
C ASP A 825 -12.32 27.21 4.82
N ARG A 826 -11.17 27.85 5.01
CA ARG A 826 -11.15 29.31 5.30
C ARG A 826 -10.89 30.23 4.12
N GLN A 827 -10.77 29.69 2.89
CA GLN A 827 -10.43 30.58 1.75
C GLN A 827 -10.98 30.13 0.38
N PHE A 828 -12.24 29.72 0.27
CA PHE A 828 -12.92 29.69 -1.03
C PHE A 828 -14.44 29.86 -0.85
N TYR A 829 -14.86 31.12 -0.70
CA TYR A 829 -16.19 31.57 -1.11
C TYR A 829 -15.95 32.43 -2.34
N MET A 830 -16.17 31.88 -3.53
CA MET A 830 -16.65 32.56 -4.75
C MET A 830 -16.91 31.54 -5.86
N ASP A 831 -18.13 31.61 -6.33
CA ASP A 831 -18.71 31.14 -7.58
C ASP A 831 -18.95 29.65 -7.82
N GLY A 832 -20.28 29.41 -7.91
CA GLY A 832 -20.91 28.16 -8.17
C GLY A 832 -20.64 27.57 -9.55
N LEU A 833 -20.58 26.25 -9.55
CA LEU A 833 -21.06 25.40 -10.64
C LEU A 833 -21.34 24.01 -10.07
N ASP A 834 -22.60 23.63 -10.10
CA ASP A 834 -23.10 22.28 -9.84
C ASP A 834 -22.41 21.28 -10.78
N VAL A 835 -21.70 20.31 -10.22
CA VAL A 835 -21.31 19.09 -10.93
C VAL A 835 -21.66 17.88 -10.05
N SER A 836 -22.75 17.23 -10.43
CA SER A 836 -23.13 15.91 -9.93
C SER A 836 -22.14 14.86 -10.44
N ASN A 837 -21.32 14.30 -9.56
CA ASN A 837 -20.47 13.15 -9.88
C ASN A 837 -21.14 11.85 -9.44
N ASP A 838 -21.66 11.10 -10.39
CA ASP A 838 -22.03 9.69 -10.23
C ASP A 838 -20.75 8.84 -10.14
N LEU A 839 -20.41 8.46 -8.90
CA LEU A 839 -19.40 7.43 -8.65
C LEU A 839 -20.06 6.05 -8.77
N THR A 840 -19.64 5.28 -9.76
CA THR A 840 -20.02 3.87 -9.89
C THR A 840 -19.42 3.09 -8.72
N VAL A 841 -20.20 2.92 -7.66
CA VAL A 841 -19.87 2.07 -6.52
C VAL A 841 -20.12 0.63 -6.95
N THR A 842 -19.09 -0.19 -6.99
CA THR A 842 -19.26 -1.64 -7.09
C THR A 842 -19.98 -2.10 -5.82
N MET A 843 -21.28 -2.33 -5.92
CA MET A 843 -22.08 -2.88 -4.82
C MET A 843 -21.60 -4.28 -4.53
N VAL A 844 -20.87 -4.45 -3.43
CA VAL A 844 -20.65 -5.76 -2.84
C VAL A 844 -21.97 -6.20 -2.21
N VAL A 845 -22.70 -7.04 -2.90
CA VAL A 845 -23.92 -7.67 -2.34
C VAL A 845 -23.45 -8.61 -1.23
N GLY A 846 -23.95 -8.40 -0.01
CA GLY A 846 -23.63 -9.24 1.15
C GLY A 846 -23.92 -10.72 0.90
N ARG A 847 -23.12 -11.57 1.50
CA ARG A 847 -23.20 -13.05 1.41
C ARG A 847 -24.48 -13.58 2.05
#